data_e4cb8ab8113388528890b447d6469ecb
#
_entry.id   e4cb8ab8113388528890b447d6469ecb
#
_cell.length_a   1.000
_cell.length_b   1.000
_cell.length_c   1.000
_cell.angle_alpha   90.00
_cell.angle_beta   90.00
_cell.angle_gamma   90.00
#
_symmetry.space_group_name_H-M   'P 1'
#
loop_
_entity.id
_entity.type
_entity.pdbx_description
1 polymer ?
#
loop_
_entity_poly.entity_id
_entity_poly.type
_entity_poly.pdbx_seq_one_letter_code
_entity_poly.pdbx_strand_id
1 'polypeptide(L)'
;MRFQLFLFFFFIHYFAFSQTTISGKLVDEQHKPIPNVSVSFKRVGHPAILGFGRSDQNGQYKLSVKVQDVDSIQLDFQHINYAKKSVVIPNRSSSYSYELKQQVNQIEEIKVSNPPIYKRNDTINYNVNSFTIKQDRVIADIIKKLPGIEMLGDQILYQGKPIQKYTVNNLDLMEGRYGMINNNLPAGAVRTVQVVENDQPIKILDSLISSDRASLNLELKKFTSTGTGKVGLGYEPILWDVNITPMTFGKTFQMLNSIQTNNTGYDASKDLQAFYTGGFLFENNTSISNGESYLAVRNISSPSFDESKWLDNKIFLISTNTLKKLKNGLELKGNLSYFHDTRQREGFSATQYYTSDNIIYSSESVNNSYRNQVFDLGLLVEKNKKDVYLRNGLKFQKKWNNDFGKLLFNNVNQIDQYKNYSDEAFMNSLSLTRFIGKQLVNINSKILYNNTPQSLIVKPGQFEDLLNAGNPFDQMRQEVIFNKFSISNSLSFIRKVKYLTLAPIVELNYEHNKLNTAIDITEMNHQINLGDGYLNDMNNSQLNLGLGVHADWQKTNWKFKITAPYNLYYFNVFQQGVKTLDNALRNTFNPSAGLTYFMNSKNELSTSISGGRSYAGLNNFYNGFIISQYRTMQRYDARLLRTDNKSASLGYNYKNLIKANFANLRYHFNDSFRDYMFSSNIDELGRSTTTIVDQNSRSKSHNLSFGGSRFFTKIKTIAKLNAGLSWSVTDYLLNGSMDKQHGRGQSVSMELINNLSTVVSGDFKTVYGRQRNIFSSQEQLTLYNNYYLNLVIYPAEKHNLIINHSLYTNNMKSQKDQYFLDFTYRYRLDKWKTDIELIGQNLLNNKQFIQQFSNNIELIQSTFELRPRQFIISTKFRF
;
A
#
# COMPACT_ATOMS: atom_id res chain seq x y z
N MET A 1 -22.48 -10.03 103.91
CA MET A 1 -21.56 -9.77 102.79
C MET A 1 -21.73 -8.34 102.37
N ARG A 2 -21.16 -7.53 103.13
CA ARG A 2 -21.06 -6.10 102.97
C ARG A 2 -19.70 -5.78 103.55
N PHE A 3 -18.75 -5.24 102.79
CA PHE A 3 -17.49 -4.71 103.22
C PHE A 3 -16.35 -5.03 102.23
N GLN A 4 -16.43 -4.65 100.92
CA GLN A 4 -15.27 -4.56 99.99
C GLN A 4 -15.53 -3.59 98.83
N LEU A 5 -16.20 -2.53 99.07
CA LEU A 5 -16.50 -1.47 98.00
C LEU A 5 -16.09 -0.02 98.40
N PHE A 6 -14.98 0.09 99.18
CA PHE A 6 -14.62 1.44 99.69
C PHE A 6 -13.11 1.82 99.51
N LEU A 7 -12.34 1.06 98.69
CA LEU A 7 -10.91 1.39 98.55
C LEU A 7 -10.46 1.48 97.06
N PHE A 8 -11.33 1.78 96.16
CA PHE A 8 -10.97 1.99 94.70
C PHE A 8 -11.15 3.42 94.19
N PHE A 9 -11.33 4.41 95.05
CA PHE A 9 -11.65 5.77 94.64
C PHE A 9 -10.57 6.83 94.96
N PHE A 10 -9.30 6.41 95.11
CA PHE A 10 -8.28 7.42 95.51
C PHE A 10 -7.00 7.47 94.69
N PHE A 11 -6.97 7.05 93.38
CA PHE A 11 -5.85 7.29 92.47
C PHE A 11 -6.26 7.52 91.03
N ILE A 12 -7.07 8.56 90.81
CA ILE A 12 -7.12 9.15 89.48
C ILE A 12 -6.31 10.43 89.54
N HIS A 13 -5.01 10.29 89.27
CA HIS A 13 -4.22 11.42 88.93
C HIS A 13 -4.63 12.01 87.59
N TYR A 14 -5.25 13.10 87.47
CA TYR A 14 -5.47 13.88 86.30
C TYR A 14 -4.08 14.28 85.74
N PHE A 15 -3.61 13.54 84.74
CA PHE A 15 -2.64 14.08 83.82
C PHE A 15 -3.35 15.15 82.99
N ALA A 16 -3.27 16.38 83.41
CA ALA A 16 -3.57 17.55 82.56
C ALA A 16 -2.54 17.65 81.47
N PHE A 17 -2.85 17.08 80.30
CA PHE A 17 -2.03 17.32 79.12
C PHE A 17 -2.11 18.80 78.74
N SER A 18 -1.12 19.60 79.11
CA SER A 18 -0.98 20.99 78.65
C SER A 18 -0.80 20.98 77.13
N GLN A 19 -1.84 21.33 76.38
CA GLN A 19 -1.75 21.61 74.97
C GLN A 19 -1.12 22.97 74.74
N THR A 20 -0.02 23.02 73.94
CA THR A 20 0.55 24.29 73.51
C THR A 20 -0.40 24.93 72.53
N THR A 21 -0.85 26.13 72.77
CA THR A 21 -1.67 26.92 71.86
C THR A 21 -0.85 28.03 71.23
N ILE A 22 -0.78 27.99 69.91
CA ILE A 22 -0.12 29.02 69.09
C ILE A 22 -1.18 29.82 68.39
N SER A 23 -1.18 31.12 68.57
CA SER A 23 -2.12 31.99 67.90
C SER A 23 -1.37 33.24 67.30
N GLY A 24 -2.03 34.00 66.49
CA GLY A 24 -1.45 35.21 65.92
C GLY A 24 -2.33 35.81 64.84
N LYS A 25 -1.87 36.88 64.29
CA LYS A 25 -2.53 37.62 63.23
C LYS A 25 -1.64 37.73 62.01
N LEU A 26 -2.21 37.48 60.81
CA LEU A 26 -1.56 37.57 59.51
C LEU A 26 -2.06 38.82 58.77
N VAL A 27 -1.15 39.61 58.30
CA VAL A 27 -1.43 40.89 57.62
C VAL A 27 -0.60 40.97 56.33
N ASP A 28 -1.00 41.79 55.40
CA ASP A 28 -0.26 42.14 54.20
C ASP A 28 0.71 43.37 54.50
N GLU A 29 1.45 43.78 53.48
CA GLU A 29 2.38 44.92 53.52
C GLU A 29 1.66 46.27 53.81
N GLN A 30 0.33 46.32 53.70
CA GLN A 30 -0.52 47.45 53.99
C GLN A 30 -1.24 47.29 55.34
N HIS A 31 -0.86 46.29 56.16
CA HIS A 31 -1.45 45.97 57.49
C HIS A 31 -2.93 45.50 57.41
N LYS A 32 -3.41 45.13 56.25
CA LYS A 32 -4.74 44.53 56.12
C LYS A 32 -4.74 43.04 56.51
N PRO A 33 -5.75 42.55 57.25
CA PRO A 33 -5.82 41.14 57.62
C PRO A 33 -5.99 40.24 56.41
N ILE A 34 -5.27 39.11 56.40
CA ILE A 34 -5.32 38.14 55.34
C ILE A 34 -6.14 36.89 55.79
N PRO A 35 -7.39 36.73 55.29
CA PRO A 35 -8.20 35.55 55.58
C PRO A 35 -7.71 34.32 54.78
N ASN A 36 -8.14 33.13 55.27
CA ASN A 36 -7.91 31.83 54.59
C ASN A 36 -6.47 31.42 54.30
N VAL A 37 -5.48 32.02 55.03
CA VAL A 37 -4.12 31.51 54.97
C VAL A 37 -4.07 30.14 55.64
N SER A 38 -3.54 29.16 54.95
CA SER A 38 -3.25 27.83 55.53
C SER A 38 -2.02 27.95 56.42
N VAL A 39 -2.19 27.69 57.71
CA VAL A 39 -1.10 27.71 58.70
C VAL A 39 -0.86 26.24 59.12
N SER A 40 0.27 25.68 58.78
CA SER A 40 0.64 24.32 59.15
C SER A 40 1.88 24.33 60.06
N PHE A 41 2.02 23.35 60.92
CA PHE A 41 3.22 23.17 61.73
C PHE A 41 3.80 21.76 61.55
N LYS A 42 5.13 21.69 61.67
CA LYS A 42 5.91 20.47 61.52
C LYS A 42 7.15 20.51 62.45
N ARG A 43 7.79 19.36 62.68
CA ARG A 43 9.11 19.37 63.35
C ARG A 43 10.16 20.04 62.45
N VAL A 44 11.07 20.75 63.06
CA VAL A 44 12.17 21.43 62.32
C VAL A 44 13.00 20.38 61.58
N GLY A 45 13.16 20.55 60.25
CA GLY A 45 13.89 19.61 59.39
C GLY A 45 13.10 18.37 58.92
N HIS A 46 11.84 18.17 59.32
CA HIS A 46 11.00 17.05 58.86
C HIS A 46 9.88 17.52 57.95
N PRO A 47 9.56 16.79 56.85
CA PRO A 47 8.54 17.18 55.88
C PRO A 47 7.09 16.93 56.36
N ALA A 48 6.87 16.05 57.35
CA ALA A 48 5.53 15.65 57.78
C ALA A 48 4.81 16.78 58.55
N ILE A 49 3.61 17.15 58.12
CA ILE A 49 2.75 18.14 58.77
C ILE A 49 2.08 17.46 59.96
N LEU A 50 2.21 18.02 61.14
CA LEU A 50 1.68 17.51 62.42
C LEU A 50 0.31 18.12 62.77
N GLY A 51 -0.03 19.25 62.20
CA GLY A 51 -1.33 19.92 62.35
C GLY A 51 -1.43 21.16 61.50
N PHE A 52 -2.65 21.58 61.27
CA PHE A 52 -2.91 22.76 60.48
C PHE A 52 -4.19 23.51 60.91
N GLY A 53 -4.30 24.77 60.52
CA GLY A 53 -5.48 25.59 60.68
C GLY A 53 -5.52 26.66 59.59
N ARG A 54 -6.51 27.52 59.64
CA ARG A 54 -6.65 28.64 58.69
C ARG A 54 -6.88 29.95 59.45
N SER A 55 -6.44 31.05 58.89
CA SER A 55 -6.75 32.36 59.39
C SER A 55 -8.23 32.69 59.11
N ASP A 56 -8.90 33.35 60.05
CA ASP A 56 -10.27 33.85 59.93
C ASP A 56 -10.36 35.16 59.11
N GLN A 57 -11.57 35.78 59.06
CA GLN A 57 -11.81 37.03 58.32
C GLN A 57 -10.97 38.19 58.82
N ASN A 58 -10.58 38.18 60.11
CA ASN A 58 -9.73 39.18 60.73
C ASN A 58 -8.22 38.86 60.68
N GLY A 59 -7.85 37.83 59.89
CA GLY A 59 -6.48 37.36 59.77
C GLY A 59 -5.97 36.60 60.99
N GLN A 60 -6.82 36.26 61.96
CA GLN A 60 -6.42 35.58 63.18
C GLN A 60 -6.34 34.05 62.95
N TYR A 61 -5.34 33.42 63.46
CA TYR A 61 -5.20 31.95 63.48
C TYR A 61 -4.96 31.39 64.85
N LYS A 62 -5.36 30.16 65.10
CA LYS A 62 -5.15 29.46 66.35
C LYS A 62 -4.90 27.98 66.07
N LEU A 63 -3.76 27.48 66.57
CA LEU A 63 -3.34 26.08 66.39
C LEU A 63 -3.14 25.43 67.74
N SER A 64 -3.60 24.23 67.93
CA SER A 64 -3.33 23.40 69.14
C SER A 64 -2.25 22.39 68.80
N VAL A 65 -1.08 22.53 69.43
CA VAL A 65 0.09 21.70 69.19
C VAL A 65 0.12 20.61 70.22
N LYS A 66 -0.01 19.37 69.84
CA LYS A 66 -0.02 18.19 70.74
C LYS A 66 1.36 17.50 70.81
N VAL A 67 2.42 18.14 70.35
CA VAL A 67 3.78 17.53 70.32
C VAL A 67 4.57 18.07 71.49
N GLN A 68 5.01 17.17 72.37
CA GLN A 68 5.72 17.57 73.65
C GLN A 68 7.24 17.38 73.57
N ASP A 69 7.74 16.57 72.64
CA ASP A 69 9.16 16.14 72.67
C ASP A 69 10.07 17.02 71.78
N VAL A 70 9.71 18.27 71.51
CA VAL A 70 10.49 19.17 70.68
C VAL A 70 10.47 20.61 71.25
N ASP A 71 11.64 21.22 71.38
CA ASP A 71 11.77 22.56 71.90
C ASP A 71 11.31 23.63 70.87
N SER A 72 11.30 23.30 69.58
CA SER A 72 10.94 24.23 68.53
C SER A 72 10.12 23.52 67.44
N ILE A 73 9.21 24.24 66.82
CA ILE A 73 8.41 23.84 65.71
C ILE A 73 8.54 24.82 64.55
N GLN A 74 8.39 24.35 63.31
CA GLN A 74 8.31 25.17 62.12
C GLN A 74 6.87 25.45 61.78
N LEU A 75 6.47 26.73 61.64
CA LEU A 75 5.22 27.17 61.08
C LEU A 75 5.40 27.51 59.61
N ASP A 76 4.56 26.98 58.77
CA ASP A 76 4.49 27.32 57.36
C ASP A 76 3.17 28.04 57.08
N PHE A 77 3.26 29.22 56.47
CA PHE A 77 2.10 30.04 56.05
C PHE A 77 2.01 29.96 54.51
N GLN A 78 0.86 29.55 53.99
CA GLN A 78 0.65 29.42 52.56
C GLN A 78 -0.72 30.02 52.14
N HIS A 79 -0.67 30.88 51.15
CA HIS A 79 -1.87 31.45 50.52
C HIS A 79 -1.61 31.68 49.05
N ILE A 80 -2.63 31.54 48.19
CA ILE A 80 -2.49 31.58 46.74
C ILE A 80 -1.93 32.89 46.19
N ASN A 81 -2.20 34.01 46.88
CA ASN A 81 -1.79 35.37 46.46
C ASN A 81 -0.60 35.93 47.24
N TYR A 82 0.01 35.15 48.15
CA TYR A 82 1.11 35.60 48.99
C TYR A 82 2.27 34.63 48.97
N ALA A 83 3.48 35.15 49.13
CA ALA A 83 4.69 34.33 49.19
C ALA A 83 4.64 33.39 50.39
N LYS A 84 5.03 32.16 50.22
CA LYS A 84 5.12 31.20 51.31
C LYS A 84 6.15 31.70 52.34
N LYS A 85 5.77 31.74 53.62
CA LYS A 85 6.63 32.11 54.73
C LYS A 85 6.78 30.93 55.68
N SER A 86 7.99 30.62 56.05
CA SER A 86 8.30 29.55 56.98
C SER A 86 9.09 30.16 58.14
N VAL A 87 8.70 29.86 59.38
CA VAL A 87 9.34 30.45 60.60
C VAL A 87 9.47 29.35 61.63
N VAL A 88 10.61 29.27 62.29
CA VAL A 88 10.85 28.41 63.44
C VAL A 88 10.55 29.22 64.73
N ILE A 89 9.70 28.65 65.61
CA ILE A 89 9.27 29.21 66.84
C ILE A 89 9.48 28.23 68.03
N PRO A 90 9.66 28.70 69.26
CA PRO A 90 9.66 27.80 70.41
C PRO A 90 8.30 27.10 70.59
N ASN A 91 8.29 25.87 71.02
CA ASN A 91 7.08 25.07 71.28
C ASN A 91 6.45 25.42 72.65
N ARG A 92 5.99 26.66 72.78
CA ARG A 92 5.30 27.21 73.98
C ARG A 92 4.09 28.02 73.56
N SER A 93 3.07 28.08 74.40
CA SER A 93 1.89 28.94 74.20
C SER A 93 2.28 30.39 74.07
N SER A 94 2.08 30.96 72.89
CA SER A 94 2.41 32.34 72.59
C SER A 94 1.64 32.83 71.36
N SER A 95 1.66 34.13 71.14
CA SER A 95 1.04 34.76 69.96
C SER A 95 2.14 35.26 68.99
N TYR A 96 2.10 34.84 67.73
CA TYR A 96 3.05 35.21 66.71
C TYR A 96 2.32 35.75 65.50
N SER A 97 2.45 37.07 65.28
CA SER A 97 1.85 37.77 64.13
C SER A 97 2.91 38.02 63.06
N TYR A 98 2.51 37.80 61.80
CA TYR A 98 3.46 37.97 60.71
C TYR A 98 2.82 38.70 59.53
N GLU A 99 3.68 39.39 58.81
CA GLU A 99 3.40 40.02 57.53
C GLU A 99 3.78 39.08 56.42
N LEU A 100 2.84 38.92 55.43
CA LEU A 100 3.07 38.12 54.21
C LEU A 100 3.16 39.07 53.02
N LYS A 101 4.18 38.84 52.19
CA LYS A 101 4.40 39.64 50.97
C LYS A 101 3.48 39.14 49.87
N GLN A 102 2.81 40.08 49.17
CA GLN A 102 2.00 39.72 48.03
C GLN A 102 2.86 39.13 46.89
N GLN A 103 2.46 38.01 46.37
CA GLN A 103 3.12 37.34 45.24
C GLN A 103 2.09 36.89 44.23
N VAL A 104 2.16 37.43 43.03
CA VAL A 104 1.34 36.97 41.91
C VAL A 104 1.97 35.66 41.41
N ASN A 105 1.36 34.52 41.73
CA ASN A 105 1.71 33.27 41.12
C ASN A 105 1.11 33.24 39.71
N GLN A 106 1.92 33.47 38.68
CA GLN A 106 1.55 33.14 37.33
C GLN A 106 1.43 31.61 37.22
N ILE A 107 0.21 31.11 37.11
CA ILE A 107 -0.04 29.71 36.73
C ILE A 107 0.45 29.61 35.29
N GLU A 108 1.46 28.77 35.01
CA GLU A 108 1.90 28.48 33.65
C GLU A 108 0.70 28.01 32.85
N GLU A 109 0.43 28.66 31.72
CA GLU A 109 -0.62 28.28 30.78
C GLU A 109 -0.29 26.85 30.31
N ILE A 110 -1.05 25.86 30.77
CA ILE A 110 -0.97 24.49 30.24
C ILE A 110 -1.50 24.53 28.82
N LYS A 111 -0.61 24.69 27.85
CA LYS A 111 -0.94 24.46 26.43
C LYS A 111 -1.30 22.99 26.26
N VAL A 112 -2.58 22.68 26.25
CA VAL A 112 -3.07 21.36 25.87
C VAL A 112 -2.82 21.18 24.38
N SER A 113 -1.67 20.65 24.00
CA SER A 113 -1.39 20.22 22.64
C SER A 113 -2.00 18.84 22.45
N ASN A 114 -2.80 18.67 21.38
CA ASN A 114 -3.25 17.35 20.99
C ASN A 114 -2.03 16.45 20.74
N PRO A 115 -2.03 15.21 21.28
CA PRO A 115 -0.92 14.30 21.04
C PRO A 115 -0.75 14.03 19.55
N PRO A 116 0.46 13.75 19.05
CA PRO A 116 0.71 13.46 17.64
C PRO A 116 -0.14 12.31 17.11
N ILE A 117 -0.37 11.30 17.96
CA ILE A 117 -1.18 10.12 17.65
C ILE A 117 -2.10 9.85 18.83
N TYR A 118 -3.39 9.67 18.56
CA TYR A 118 -4.35 9.26 19.58
C TYR A 118 -5.41 8.32 19.00
N LYS A 119 -5.97 7.47 19.84
CA LYS A 119 -7.05 6.54 19.45
C LYS A 119 -8.38 7.01 20.01
N ARG A 120 -9.42 6.99 19.17
CA ARG A 120 -10.81 7.20 19.57
C ARG A 120 -11.64 6.05 18.99
N ASN A 121 -12.19 5.19 19.85
CA ASN A 121 -12.83 3.92 19.48
C ASN A 121 -11.86 3.08 18.61
N ASP A 122 -12.28 2.66 17.41
CA ASP A 122 -11.48 1.87 16.46
C ASP A 122 -10.65 2.75 15.50
N THR A 123 -10.65 4.07 15.70
CA THR A 123 -9.96 5.01 14.83
C THR A 123 -8.69 5.54 15.47
N ILE A 124 -7.56 5.35 14.80
CA ILE A 124 -6.28 5.98 15.11
C ILE A 124 -6.20 7.28 14.34
N ASN A 125 -5.95 8.36 15.05
CA ASN A 125 -5.88 9.70 14.50
C ASN A 125 -4.43 10.19 14.54
N TYR A 126 -3.90 10.60 13.40
CA TYR A 126 -2.60 11.23 13.25
C TYR A 126 -2.80 12.71 12.99
N ASN A 127 -2.32 13.55 13.90
CA ASN A 127 -2.37 15.00 13.74
C ASN A 127 -1.36 15.42 12.66
N VAL A 128 -1.84 15.88 11.51
CA VAL A 128 -0.99 16.22 10.35
C VAL A 128 0.09 17.23 10.72
N ASN A 129 -0.23 18.26 11.52
CA ASN A 129 0.74 19.28 11.90
C ASN A 129 1.95 18.71 12.68
N SER A 130 1.78 17.60 13.42
CA SER A 130 2.85 16.98 14.21
C SER A 130 3.88 16.23 13.34
N PHE A 131 3.50 15.87 12.11
CA PHE A 131 4.36 15.15 11.16
C PHE A 131 4.79 16.02 9.98
N THR A 132 4.27 17.24 9.88
CA THR A 132 4.59 18.18 8.79
C THR A 132 5.93 18.86 9.04
N ILE A 133 6.76 18.88 7.99
CA ILE A 133 8.01 19.63 7.90
C ILE A 133 7.92 20.72 6.82
N LYS A 134 8.85 21.67 6.81
CA LYS A 134 8.82 22.83 5.91
C LYS A 134 8.81 22.47 4.42
N GLN A 135 9.36 21.32 4.05
CA GLN A 135 9.42 20.83 2.66
C GLN A 135 8.12 20.18 2.18
N ASP A 136 7.25 19.73 3.08
CA ASP A 136 6.04 18.98 2.68
C ASP A 136 5.05 19.89 1.95
N ARG A 137 4.49 19.40 0.87
CA ARG A 137 3.55 20.13 0.03
C ARG A 137 2.20 19.44 -0.07
N VAL A 138 2.23 18.14 -0.27
CA VAL A 138 1.04 17.32 -0.53
C VAL A 138 0.87 16.29 0.58
N ILE A 139 -0.34 15.74 0.69
CA ILE A 139 -0.64 14.79 1.78
C ILE A 139 0.17 13.50 1.67
N ALA A 140 0.60 13.09 0.49
CA ALA A 140 1.51 11.96 0.30
C ALA A 140 2.81 12.13 1.11
N ASP A 141 3.36 13.35 1.21
CA ASP A 141 4.57 13.63 1.98
C ASP A 141 4.40 13.34 3.48
N ILE A 142 3.18 13.47 3.98
CA ILE A 142 2.84 13.17 5.37
C ILE A 142 2.56 11.68 5.56
N ILE A 143 1.71 11.08 4.70
CA ILE A 143 1.27 9.69 4.84
C ILE A 143 2.47 8.74 4.90
N LYS A 144 3.48 8.94 4.05
CA LYS A 144 4.71 8.10 4.03
C LYS A 144 5.50 8.14 5.34
N LYS A 145 5.33 9.19 6.17
CA LYS A 145 6.02 9.39 7.45
C LYS A 145 5.24 8.84 8.64
N LEU A 146 3.96 8.47 8.48
CA LEU A 146 3.13 8.04 9.61
C LEU A 146 3.57 6.67 10.13
N PRO A 147 3.80 6.52 11.45
CA PRO A 147 4.15 5.24 12.05
C PRO A 147 3.05 4.19 11.84
N GLY A 148 3.43 2.95 11.49
CA GLY A 148 2.50 1.87 11.17
C GLY A 148 1.96 1.90 9.74
N ILE A 149 2.29 2.96 8.96
CA ILE A 149 1.96 3.07 7.55
C ILE A 149 3.22 2.83 6.72
N GLU A 150 3.08 2.02 5.68
CA GLU A 150 4.10 1.70 4.70
C GLU A 150 3.58 2.06 3.31
N MET A 151 4.50 2.43 2.40
CA MET A 151 4.17 2.69 1.00
C MET A 151 4.88 1.67 0.13
N LEU A 152 4.12 0.95 -0.71
CA LEU A 152 4.65 0.08 -1.76
C LEU A 152 4.33 0.74 -3.11
N GLY A 153 5.28 1.51 -3.64
CA GLY A 153 4.97 2.51 -4.66
C GLY A 153 3.95 3.51 -4.09
N ASP A 154 2.83 3.71 -4.77
CA ASP A 154 1.73 4.57 -4.30
C ASP A 154 0.69 3.81 -3.46
N GLN A 155 0.81 2.49 -3.30
CA GLN A 155 -0.10 1.70 -2.49
C GLN A 155 0.17 1.91 -0.99
N ILE A 156 -0.90 2.25 -0.26
CA ILE A 156 -0.84 2.44 1.19
C ILE A 156 -1.11 1.10 1.89
N LEU A 157 -0.18 0.71 2.77
CA LEU A 157 -0.30 -0.45 3.64
C LEU A 157 -0.40 0.03 5.09
N TYR A 158 -1.28 -0.58 5.87
CA TYR A 158 -1.33 -0.42 7.32
C TYR A 158 -0.92 -1.74 7.99
N GLN A 159 0.17 -1.72 8.78
CA GLN A 159 0.77 -2.91 9.38
C GLN A 159 0.98 -4.04 8.35
N GLY A 160 1.53 -3.67 7.17
CA GLY A 160 1.82 -4.57 6.06
C GLY A 160 0.60 -5.16 5.34
N LYS A 161 -0.63 -4.71 5.63
CA LYS A 161 -1.85 -5.07 4.87
C LYS A 161 -2.33 -3.86 4.04
N PRO A 162 -2.69 -4.03 2.76
CA PRO A 162 -3.28 -2.95 1.97
C PRO A 162 -4.55 -2.40 2.62
N ILE A 163 -4.70 -1.07 2.61
CA ILE A 163 -5.97 -0.46 3.01
C ILE A 163 -7.08 -0.87 2.05
N GLN A 164 -8.30 -0.96 2.56
CA GLN A 164 -9.45 -1.39 1.74
C GLN A 164 -10.32 -0.24 1.25
N LYS A 165 -10.22 0.94 1.87
CA LYS A 165 -10.96 2.13 1.48
C LYS A 165 -10.17 3.40 1.80
N TYR A 166 -10.31 4.42 0.94
CA TYR A 166 -9.72 5.74 1.10
C TYR A 166 -10.77 6.80 0.88
N THR A 167 -10.98 7.68 1.86
CA THR A 167 -12.03 8.68 1.83
C THR A 167 -11.50 10.08 2.17
N VAL A 168 -12.19 11.10 1.71
CA VAL A 168 -12.01 12.49 2.13
C VAL A 168 -13.31 12.97 2.74
N ASN A 169 -13.27 13.36 4.02
CA ASN A 169 -14.48 13.70 4.80
C ASN A 169 -15.57 12.61 4.71
N ASN A 170 -15.14 11.33 4.80
CA ASN A 170 -15.98 10.12 4.73
C ASN A 170 -16.71 9.88 3.39
N LEU A 171 -16.26 10.50 2.30
CA LEU A 171 -16.75 10.25 0.94
C LEU A 171 -15.61 9.67 0.08
N ASP A 172 -15.89 8.61 -0.68
CA ASP A 172 -14.97 7.97 -1.60
C ASP A 172 -15.23 8.47 -3.03
N LEU A 173 -14.51 9.52 -3.44
CA LEU A 173 -14.61 10.10 -4.78
C LEU A 173 -13.93 9.23 -5.84
N MET A 174 -12.79 8.62 -5.49
CA MET A 174 -11.83 8.11 -6.47
C MET A 174 -11.90 6.60 -6.70
N GLU A 175 -12.70 5.86 -5.92
CA GLU A 175 -12.88 4.41 -6.08
C GLU A 175 -11.54 3.64 -6.14
N GLY A 176 -10.64 3.94 -5.18
CA GLY A 176 -9.32 3.30 -5.09
C GLY A 176 -8.18 4.00 -5.82
N ARG A 177 -8.46 4.98 -6.70
CA ARG A 177 -7.45 5.77 -7.43
C ARG A 177 -6.94 6.95 -6.59
N TYR A 178 -6.61 6.72 -5.34
CA TYR A 178 -6.24 7.77 -4.38
C TYR A 178 -4.88 8.41 -4.63
N GLY A 179 -4.04 7.87 -5.53
CA GLY A 179 -2.77 8.49 -5.93
C GLY A 179 -2.94 9.93 -6.36
N MET A 180 -3.98 10.22 -7.17
CA MET A 180 -4.28 11.57 -7.65
C MET A 180 -4.59 12.55 -6.51
N ILE A 181 -5.30 12.12 -5.45
CA ILE A 181 -5.53 12.94 -4.26
C ILE A 181 -4.23 13.10 -3.48
N ASN A 182 -3.51 12.00 -3.23
CA ASN A 182 -2.30 12.01 -2.43
C ASN A 182 -1.24 12.97 -2.99
N ASN A 183 -1.04 12.94 -4.32
CA ASN A 183 0.00 13.68 -5.01
C ASN A 183 -0.37 15.16 -5.27
N ASN A 184 -1.67 15.55 -5.10
CA ASN A 184 -2.14 16.89 -5.47
C ASN A 184 -2.93 17.61 -4.35
N LEU A 185 -3.35 16.93 -3.27
CA LEU A 185 -4.02 17.59 -2.14
C LEU A 185 -2.98 18.27 -1.24
N PRO A 186 -3.04 19.61 -1.06
CA PRO A 186 -2.13 20.30 -0.17
C PRO A 186 -2.18 19.74 1.26
N ALA A 187 -1.03 19.41 1.86
CA ALA A 187 -0.95 18.89 3.23
C ALA A 187 -1.60 19.84 4.25
N GLY A 188 -1.46 21.15 4.03
CA GLY A 188 -2.06 22.18 4.88
C GLY A 188 -3.59 22.22 4.90
N ALA A 189 -4.28 21.58 3.95
CA ALA A 189 -5.74 21.47 3.92
C ALA A 189 -6.26 20.36 4.85
N VAL A 190 -5.41 19.37 5.18
CA VAL A 190 -5.78 18.22 6.01
C VAL A 190 -5.50 18.52 7.48
N ARG A 191 -6.45 18.19 8.36
CA ARG A 191 -6.34 18.28 9.81
C ARG A 191 -5.74 17.00 10.38
N THR A 192 -6.36 15.88 10.02
CA THR A 192 -6.08 14.57 10.61
C THR A 192 -6.12 13.50 9.54
N VAL A 193 -5.16 12.60 9.59
CA VAL A 193 -5.24 11.32 8.87
C VAL A 193 -5.79 10.29 9.86
N GLN A 194 -6.91 9.68 9.52
CA GLN A 194 -7.61 8.72 10.35
C GLN A 194 -7.45 7.32 9.75
N VAL A 195 -6.99 6.38 10.56
CA VAL A 195 -6.96 4.95 10.22
C VAL A 195 -8.02 4.26 11.04
N VAL A 196 -9.08 3.80 10.37
CA VAL A 196 -10.15 3.02 10.97
C VAL A 196 -9.75 1.56 10.92
N GLU A 197 -9.42 0.98 12.07
CA GLU A 197 -9.00 -0.43 12.17
C GLU A 197 -10.22 -1.35 12.07
N ASN A 198 -10.02 -2.52 11.42
CA ASN A 198 -11.07 -3.53 11.25
C ASN A 198 -12.38 -2.95 10.69
N ASP A 199 -12.27 -1.96 9.79
CA ASP A 199 -13.42 -1.27 9.22
C ASP A 199 -14.29 -2.24 8.41
N GLN A 200 -15.61 -2.17 8.61
CA GLN A 200 -16.58 -2.83 7.72
C GLN A 200 -17.18 -1.79 6.78
N PRO A 201 -16.72 -1.76 5.50
CA PRO A 201 -17.14 -0.71 4.57
C PRO A 201 -18.63 -0.72 4.25
N ILE A 202 -19.30 -1.86 4.38
CA ILE A 202 -20.73 -2.07 4.09
C ILE A 202 -21.51 -1.98 5.41
N LYS A 203 -22.18 -0.85 5.64
CA LYS A 203 -22.81 -0.53 6.93
C LYS A 203 -23.87 -1.52 7.41
N ILE A 204 -24.63 -2.14 6.51
CA ILE A 204 -25.63 -3.15 6.86
C ILE A 204 -24.97 -4.45 7.37
N LEU A 205 -23.69 -4.70 7.03
CA LEU A 205 -22.90 -5.84 7.50
C LEU A 205 -22.10 -5.53 8.76
N ASP A 206 -22.08 -4.27 9.20
CA ASP A 206 -21.46 -3.87 10.46
C ASP A 206 -22.05 -4.71 11.61
N SER A 207 -21.19 -5.17 12.53
CA SER A 207 -21.52 -6.10 13.61
C SER A 207 -21.99 -7.51 13.18
N LEU A 208 -22.15 -7.80 11.91
CA LEU A 208 -22.47 -9.14 11.37
C LEU A 208 -21.22 -9.86 10.87
N ILE A 209 -20.42 -9.17 10.09
CA ILE A 209 -19.21 -9.71 9.44
C ILE A 209 -18.01 -8.87 9.88
N SER A 210 -16.99 -9.51 10.41
CA SER A 210 -15.79 -8.83 10.83
C SER A 210 -14.84 -8.56 9.64
N SER A 211 -14.24 -7.37 9.60
CA SER A 211 -13.12 -7.05 8.71
C SER A 211 -11.77 -7.25 9.45
N ASP A 212 -10.70 -7.49 8.70
CA ASP A 212 -9.33 -7.56 9.19
C ASP A 212 -8.41 -6.52 8.52
N ARG A 213 -9.01 -5.61 7.75
CA ARG A 213 -8.31 -4.53 7.04
C ARG A 213 -8.71 -3.17 7.60
N ALA A 214 -7.83 -2.20 7.39
CA ALA A 214 -8.08 -0.82 7.77
C ALA A 214 -8.56 0.01 6.58
N SER A 215 -9.31 1.08 6.89
CA SER A 215 -9.64 2.16 5.95
C SER A 215 -8.96 3.45 6.37
N LEU A 216 -8.65 4.31 5.41
CA LEU A 216 -8.03 5.61 5.65
C LEU A 216 -9.01 6.72 5.29
N ASN A 217 -9.16 7.70 6.19
CA ASN A 217 -9.95 8.91 5.94
C ASN A 217 -9.11 10.15 6.17
N LEU A 218 -9.17 11.09 5.25
CA LEU A 218 -8.60 12.42 5.40
C LEU A 218 -9.69 13.37 5.93
N GLU A 219 -9.48 13.87 7.13
CA GLU A 219 -10.31 14.93 7.69
C GLU A 219 -9.74 16.29 7.31
N LEU A 220 -10.47 17.06 6.51
CA LEU A 220 -10.06 18.40 6.11
C LEU A 220 -10.34 19.43 7.22
N LYS A 221 -9.54 20.51 7.27
CA LYS A 221 -9.73 21.63 8.21
C LYS A 221 -11.07 22.33 8.00
N LYS A 222 -11.49 22.45 6.74
CA LYS A 222 -12.79 22.99 6.31
C LYS A 222 -13.19 22.40 4.97
N PHE A 223 -14.48 22.50 4.64
CA PHE A 223 -14.95 22.23 3.28
C PHE A 223 -14.41 23.32 2.36
N THR A 224 -13.72 22.94 1.29
CA THR A 224 -12.95 23.90 0.52
C THR A 224 -12.78 23.49 -0.93
N SER A 225 -12.64 24.48 -1.80
CA SER A 225 -11.99 24.32 -3.09
C SER A 225 -10.50 24.59 -2.91
N THR A 226 -9.67 23.70 -3.39
CA THR A 226 -8.21 23.77 -3.30
C THR A 226 -7.59 23.00 -4.45
N GLY A 227 -6.31 23.09 -4.62
CA GLY A 227 -5.61 22.34 -5.64
C GLY A 227 -4.15 22.74 -5.73
N THR A 228 -3.45 22.06 -6.61
CA THR A 228 -2.09 22.36 -6.98
C THR A 228 -1.99 22.64 -8.47
N GLY A 229 -1.14 23.57 -8.85
CA GLY A 229 -0.70 23.77 -10.20
C GLY A 229 0.81 23.74 -10.26
N LYS A 230 1.36 23.16 -11.32
CA LYS A 230 2.78 23.16 -11.66
C LYS A 230 2.94 23.47 -13.13
N VAL A 231 3.85 24.38 -13.45
CA VAL A 231 4.31 24.66 -14.81
C VAL A 231 5.82 24.70 -14.76
N GLY A 232 6.47 23.84 -15.54
CA GLY A 232 7.92 23.71 -15.62
C GLY A 232 8.40 23.69 -17.07
N LEU A 233 9.54 24.29 -17.30
CA LEU A 233 10.26 24.28 -18.58
C LEU A 233 11.72 23.96 -18.33
N GLY A 234 12.32 23.19 -19.24
CA GLY A 234 13.71 22.79 -19.14
C GLY A 234 14.41 22.73 -20.49
N TYR A 235 15.72 22.55 -20.45
CA TYR A 235 16.58 22.52 -21.62
C TYR A 235 17.54 21.33 -21.61
N GLU A 236 17.87 20.85 -22.81
CA GLU A 236 18.71 19.69 -23.14
C GLU A 236 18.24 18.34 -22.62
N PRO A 237 17.22 17.77 -23.29
CA PRO A 237 16.40 18.28 -24.40
C PRO A 237 15.38 19.31 -23.94
N ILE A 238 14.58 19.88 -24.83
CA ILE A 238 13.45 20.74 -24.44
C ILE A 238 12.48 19.92 -23.59
N LEU A 239 12.30 20.36 -22.35
CA LEU A 239 11.46 19.71 -21.35
C LEU A 239 10.27 20.57 -20.98
N TRP A 240 9.14 19.94 -20.73
CA TRP A 240 7.95 20.57 -20.14
C TRP A 240 7.34 19.67 -19.06
N ASP A 241 6.71 20.30 -18.07
CA ASP A 241 6.02 19.61 -16.97
C ASP A 241 4.86 20.49 -16.49
N VAL A 242 3.65 20.14 -16.89
CA VAL A 242 2.42 20.85 -16.52
C VAL A 242 1.50 19.90 -15.79
N ASN A 243 1.06 20.30 -14.59
CA ASN A 243 0.04 19.60 -13.81
C ASN A 243 -0.88 20.65 -13.17
N ILE A 244 -2.16 20.63 -13.52
CA ILE A 244 -3.19 21.51 -12.95
C ILE A 244 -4.30 20.60 -12.42
N THR A 245 -4.44 20.54 -11.08
CA THR A 245 -5.38 19.62 -10.42
C THR A 245 -6.25 20.36 -9.41
N PRO A 246 -7.35 21.02 -9.87
CA PRO A 246 -8.35 21.62 -9.00
C PRO A 246 -9.24 20.57 -8.35
N MET A 247 -9.55 20.77 -7.07
CA MET A 247 -10.36 19.89 -6.24
C MET A 247 -11.38 20.70 -5.44
N THR A 248 -12.58 20.17 -5.31
CA THR A 248 -13.63 20.72 -4.44
C THR A 248 -14.13 19.61 -3.53
N PHE A 249 -14.09 19.84 -2.22
CA PHE A 249 -14.57 18.90 -1.20
C PHE A 249 -15.66 19.56 -0.36
N GLY A 250 -16.90 19.34 -0.76
CA GLY A 250 -18.11 19.75 -0.02
C GLY A 250 -18.72 18.62 0.79
N LYS A 251 -19.78 18.89 1.55
CA LYS A 251 -20.52 17.86 2.34
C LYS A 251 -21.29 16.88 1.47
N THR A 252 -21.79 17.35 0.32
CA THR A 252 -22.67 16.58 -0.58
C THR A 252 -22.18 16.55 -2.01
N PHE A 253 -21.12 17.29 -2.33
CA PHE A 253 -20.54 17.36 -3.64
C PHE A 253 -19.02 17.37 -3.52
N GLN A 254 -18.37 16.49 -4.26
CA GLN A 254 -16.92 16.47 -4.42
C GLN A 254 -16.59 16.39 -5.90
N MET A 255 -15.52 17.05 -6.30
CA MET A 255 -15.02 17.05 -7.67
C MET A 255 -13.50 17.16 -7.67
N LEU A 256 -12.85 16.41 -8.57
CA LEU A 256 -11.43 16.47 -8.84
C LEU A 256 -11.23 16.42 -10.35
N ASN A 257 -10.62 17.45 -10.90
CA ASN A 257 -10.18 17.48 -12.28
C ASN A 257 -8.66 17.49 -12.33
N SER A 258 -8.07 16.89 -13.33
CA SER A 258 -6.62 16.93 -13.55
C SER A 258 -6.30 17.04 -15.02
N ILE A 259 -5.41 17.96 -15.37
CA ILE A 259 -4.77 18.06 -16.68
C ILE A 259 -3.28 17.99 -16.44
N GLN A 260 -2.64 16.97 -17.02
CA GLN A 260 -1.21 16.76 -16.86
C GLN A 260 -0.57 16.51 -18.22
N THR A 261 0.59 17.11 -18.45
CA THR A 261 1.43 16.78 -19.60
C THR A 261 2.89 16.99 -19.24
N ASN A 262 3.72 16.02 -19.55
CA ASN A 262 5.16 16.13 -19.31
C ASN A 262 5.97 15.22 -20.24
N ASN A 263 7.27 15.56 -20.35
CA ASN A 263 8.29 14.69 -20.93
C ASN A 263 9.53 14.58 -20.01
N THR A 264 9.32 14.72 -18.70
CA THR A 264 10.38 14.77 -17.68
C THR A 264 10.66 13.44 -17.00
N GLY A 265 10.13 12.33 -17.54
CA GLY A 265 10.29 11.00 -16.95
C GLY A 265 9.31 10.71 -15.79
N TYR A 266 8.21 11.44 -15.70
CA TYR A 266 7.13 11.17 -14.75
C TYR A 266 5.95 10.49 -15.46
N ASP A 267 5.57 9.31 -15.01
CA ASP A 267 4.41 8.58 -15.52
C ASP A 267 3.11 9.01 -14.82
N ALA A 268 2.45 10.02 -15.37
CA ALA A 268 1.18 10.54 -14.81
C ALA A 268 0.04 9.51 -14.85
N SER A 269 0.13 8.46 -15.70
CA SER A 269 -0.91 7.40 -15.74
C SER A 269 -1.01 6.58 -14.44
N LYS A 270 0.04 6.59 -13.61
CA LYS A 270 0.04 5.96 -12.28
C LYS A 270 -0.97 6.60 -11.33
N ASP A 271 -1.26 7.89 -11.49
CA ASP A 271 -2.29 8.57 -10.71
C ASP A 271 -3.70 7.99 -10.95
N LEU A 272 -3.92 7.29 -12.08
CA LEU A 272 -5.17 6.60 -12.40
C LEU A 272 -5.24 5.16 -11.87
N GLN A 273 -4.16 4.62 -11.30
CA GLN A 273 -4.13 3.26 -10.77
C GLN A 273 -5.05 3.12 -9.57
N ALA A 274 -5.98 2.15 -9.64
CA ALA A 274 -6.83 1.79 -8.52
C ALA A 274 -6.16 0.69 -7.67
N PHE A 275 -5.99 0.93 -6.39
CA PHE A 275 -5.40 -0.01 -5.43
C PHE A 275 -6.43 -0.89 -4.72
N TYR A 276 -7.69 -0.54 -4.81
CA TYR A 276 -8.83 -1.39 -4.46
C TYR A 276 -9.98 -1.07 -5.43
N THR A 277 -10.83 -2.05 -5.66
CA THR A 277 -11.93 -1.95 -6.65
C THR A 277 -13.21 -2.59 -6.12
N GLY A 278 -13.49 -2.44 -4.81
CA GLY A 278 -14.52 -3.23 -4.13
C GLY A 278 -14.04 -4.68 -3.93
N GLY A 279 -14.93 -5.64 -4.04
CA GLY A 279 -14.62 -7.06 -3.81
C GLY A 279 -14.50 -7.39 -2.33
N PHE A 280 -15.15 -6.61 -1.47
CA PHE A 280 -15.36 -6.98 -0.08
C PHE A 280 -16.21 -8.24 0.00
N LEU A 281 -16.17 -8.93 1.10
CA LEU A 281 -17.06 -10.06 1.30
C LEU A 281 -18.51 -9.63 1.05
N PHE A 282 -19.21 -10.33 0.14
CA PHE A 282 -20.56 -10.00 -0.35
C PHE A 282 -20.65 -8.76 -1.25
N GLU A 283 -19.56 -8.35 -1.87
CA GLU A 283 -19.53 -7.29 -2.88
C GLU A 283 -18.75 -7.75 -4.12
N ASN A 284 -19.23 -7.42 -5.31
CA ASN A 284 -18.51 -7.67 -6.53
C ASN A 284 -17.27 -6.77 -6.66
N ASN A 285 -16.21 -7.35 -7.20
CA ASN A 285 -15.06 -6.57 -7.67
C ASN A 285 -15.48 -5.76 -8.92
N THR A 286 -15.27 -4.45 -8.87
CA THR A 286 -15.60 -3.50 -9.94
C THR A 286 -14.41 -3.19 -10.86
N SER A 287 -13.31 -3.95 -10.81
CA SER A 287 -12.25 -3.81 -11.81
C SER A 287 -12.67 -4.43 -13.14
N ILE A 288 -12.40 -3.71 -14.23
CA ILE A 288 -12.37 -4.29 -15.56
C ILE A 288 -11.09 -5.13 -15.62
N SER A 289 -11.19 -6.42 -15.96
CA SER A 289 -10.03 -7.18 -16.37
C SER A 289 -9.64 -6.72 -17.78
N ASN A 290 -8.36 -6.45 -17.98
CA ASN A 290 -7.85 -6.25 -19.34
C ASN A 290 -8.11 -7.49 -20.18
N GLY A 291 -8.28 -7.30 -21.48
CA GLY A 291 -8.25 -8.40 -22.43
C GLY A 291 -6.88 -9.11 -22.40
N GLU A 292 -6.86 -10.37 -22.84
CA GLU A 292 -5.62 -11.17 -22.86
C GLU A 292 -4.66 -10.62 -23.93
N SER A 293 -3.40 -10.38 -23.55
CA SER A 293 -2.33 -9.99 -24.47
C SER A 293 -1.47 -11.22 -24.78
N TYR A 294 -1.61 -11.74 -25.99
CA TYR A 294 -0.83 -12.89 -26.47
C TYR A 294 0.50 -12.48 -27.08
N LEU A 295 0.61 -11.24 -27.59
CA LEU A 295 1.69 -10.78 -28.43
C LEU A 295 2.49 -9.66 -27.74
N ALA A 296 3.80 -9.65 -27.93
CA ALA A 296 4.68 -8.62 -27.39
C ALA A 296 5.86 -8.34 -28.33
N VAL A 297 6.28 -7.08 -28.41
CA VAL A 297 7.60 -6.69 -28.95
C VAL A 297 8.66 -7.02 -27.90
N ARG A 298 9.83 -7.48 -28.33
CA ARG A 298 10.96 -7.74 -27.44
C ARG A 298 11.32 -6.47 -26.66
N ASN A 299 11.40 -6.60 -25.35
CA ASN A 299 11.63 -5.48 -24.46
C ASN A 299 12.72 -5.84 -23.42
N ILE A 300 13.41 -4.82 -22.93
CA ILE A 300 14.32 -4.91 -21.78
C ILE A 300 13.55 -4.60 -20.51
N SER A 301 13.74 -5.38 -19.45
CA SER A 301 13.07 -5.15 -18.15
C SER A 301 13.40 -3.75 -17.62
N SER A 302 12.39 -3.06 -17.07
CA SER A 302 12.59 -1.70 -16.53
C SER A 302 13.58 -1.70 -15.36
N PRO A 303 14.44 -0.68 -15.23
CA PRO A 303 15.26 -0.49 -14.04
C PRO A 303 14.42 -0.38 -12.77
N SER A 304 14.96 -0.83 -11.64
CA SER A 304 14.26 -0.88 -10.34
C SER A 304 14.38 0.40 -9.52
N PHE A 305 14.74 1.54 -10.13
CA PHE A 305 14.92 2.83 -9.45
C PHE A 305 14.07 3.94 -10.09
N ASP A 306 14.24 5.18 -9.63
CA ASP A 306 13.43 6.35 -9.99
C ASP A 306 13.29 6.53 -11.51
N GLU A 307 12.05 6.53 -11.98
CA GLU A 307 11.70 6.63 -13.40
C GLU A 307 12.17 7.91 -14.04
N SER A 308 12.27 9.01 -13.31
CA SER A 308 12.76 10.30 -13.83
C SER A 308 14.18 10.21 -14.42
N LYS A 309 14.94 9.17 -14.12
CA LYS A 309 16.30 8.94 -14.60
C LYS A 309 16.37 8.12 -15.90
N TRP A 310 15.32 7.34 -16.22
CA TRP A 310 15.36 6.42 -17.35
C TRP A 310 14.10 6.42 -18.23
N LEU A 311 12.96 6.89 -17.74
CA LEU A 311 11.71 6.88 -18.51
C LEU A 311 11.72 8.02 -19.52
N ASP A 312 11.92 7.72 -20.80
CA ASP A 312 11.74 8.68 -21.88
C ASP A 312 10.31 8.60 -22.37
N ASN A 313 9.48 9.56 -21.93
CA ASN A 313 8.05 9.62 -22.21
C ASN A 313 7.60 10.99 -22.71
N LYS A 314 6.44 11.00 -23.38
CA LYS A 314 5.68 12.21 -23.73
C LYS A 314 4.22 11.92 -23.45
N ILE A 315 3.76 12.30 -22.23
CA ILE A 315 2.41 11.99 -21.76
C ILE A 315 1.51 13.22 -21.78
N PHE A 316 0.26 13.01 -22.16
CA PHE A 316 -0.87 13.90 -21.92
C PHE A 316 -1.97 13.13 -21.22
N LEU A 317 -2.53 13.69 -20.14
CA LEU A 317 -3.58 13.09 -19.33
C LEU A 317 -4.64 14.13 -18.99
N ILE A 318 -5.90 13.77 -19.14
CA ILE A 318 -7.05 14.52 -18.63
C ILE A 318 -7.95 13.57 -17.83
N SER A 319 -8.40 14.02 -16.66
CA SER A 319 -9.32 13.26 -15.80
C SER A 319 -10.31 14.18 -15.12
N THR A 320 -11.56 13.74 -15.06
CA THR A 320 -12.66 14.38 -14.33
C THR A 320 -13.33 13.35 -13.44
N ASN A 321 -13.45 13.65 -12.16
CA ASN A 321 -14.06 12.77 -11.16
C ASN A 321 -15.06 13.58 -10.34
N THR A 322 -16.29 13.10 -10.26
CA THR A 322 -17.38 13.81 -9.57
C THR A 322 -18.14 12.87 -8.63
N LEU A 323 -18.56 13.38 -7.50
CA LEU A 323 -19.42 12.70 -6.55
C LEU A 323 -20.51 13.66 -6.07
N LYS A 324 -21.77 13.23 -6.19
CA LYS A 324 -22.93 13.93 -5.66
C LYS A 324 -23.70 13.02 -4.70
N LYS A 325 -23.83 13.46 -3.45
CA LYS A 325 -24.65 12.78 -2.45
C LYS A 325 -26.00 13.45 -2.37
N LEU A 326 -27.06 12.69 -2.56
CA LEU A 326 -28.45 13.12 -2.51
C LEU A 326 -29.00 13.05 -1.07
N LYS A 327 -30.10 13.78 -0.80
CA LYS A 327 -30.75 13.86 0.54
C LYS A 327 -31.14 12.47 1.10
N ASN A 328 -31.56 11.54 0.24
CA ASN A 328 -31.90 10.17 0.61
C ASN A 328 -30.68 9.27 0.93
N GLY A 329 -29.45 9.82 0.82
CA GLY A 329 -28.18 9.12 1.05
C GLY A 329 -27.67 8.33 -0.14
N LEU A 330 -28.27 8.48 -1.32
CA LEU A 330 -27.76 7.94 -2.58
C LEU A 330 -26.56 8.78 -3.04
N GLU A 331 -25.48 8.13 -3.42
CA GLU A 331 -24.28 8.75 -3.98
C GLU A 331 -24.19 8.40 -5.47
N LEU A 332 -24.05 9.43 -6.30
CA LEU A 332 -23.83 9.32 -7.74
C LEU A 332 -22.39 9.72 -8.00
N LYS A 333 -21.64 8.86 -8.67
CA LYS A 333 -20.22 9.09 -9.00
C LYS A 333 -20.01 8.93 -10.49
N GLY A 334 -19.21 9.81 -11.07
CA GLY A 334 -18.79 9.76 -12.46
C GLY A 334 -17.30 9.97 -12.56
N ASN A 335 -16.62 9.09 -13.30
CA ASN A 335 -15.19 9.16 -13.54
C ASN A 335 -14.94 9.06 -15.03
N LEU A 336 -14.22 10.01 -15.59
CA LEU A 336 -13.82 10.05 -16.98
C LEU A 336 -12.32 10.33 -17.03
N SER A 337 -11.56 9.54 -17.78
CA SER A 337 -10.15 9.83 -18.02
C SER A 337 -9.72 9.41 -19.44
N TYR A 338 -8.77 10.15 -19.96
CA TYR A 338 -8.07 9.81 -21.18
C TYR A 338 -6.60 10.14 -20.99
N PHE A 339 -5.72 9.25 -21.44
CA PHE A 339 -4.33 9.60 -21.63
C PHE A 339 -3.76 9.06 -22.94
N HIS A 340 -2.76 9.76 -23.42
CA HIS A 340 -1.90 9.38 -24.53
C HIS A 340 -0.45 9.47 -24.05
N ASP A 341 0.33 8.42 -24.20
CA ASP A 341 1.73 8.37 -23.83
C ASP A 341 2.58 7.72 -24.92
N THR A 342 3.64 8.40 -25.35
CA THR A 342 4.66 7.84 -26.23
C THR A 342 5.91 7.65 -25.42
N ARG A 343 6.47 6.43 -25.41
CA ARG A 343 7.67 6.06 -24.66
C ARG A 343 8.73 5.54 -25.61
N GLN A 344 9.99 5.94 -25.39
CA GLN A 344 11.13 5.36 -26.05
C GLN A 344 11.93 4.55 -25.03
N ARG A 345 12.54 3.46 -25.49
CA ARG A 345 13.40 2.62 -24.67
C ARG A 345 14.52 2.03 -25.49
N GLU A 346 15.75 2.38 -25.09
CA GLU A 346 16.96 1.89 -25.69
C GLU A 346 17.80 1.13 -24.65
N GLY A 347 18.51 0.11 -25.10
CA GLY A 347 19.47 -0.60 -24.27
C GLY A 347 19.92 -1.92 -24.89
N PHE A 348 20.73 -2.63 -24.11
CA PHE A 348 21.36 -3.88 -24.50
C PHE A 348 21.02 -4.97 -23.49
N SER A 349 20.81 -6.20 -23.96
CA SER A 349 20.58 -7.37 -23.12
C SER A 349 21.50 -8.51 -23.57
N ALA A 350 22.28 -9.06 -22.64
CA ALA A 350 23.02 -10.31 -22.80
C ALA A 350 22.34 -11.40 -21.98
N THR A 351 21.98 -12.51 -22.61
CA THR A 351 21.29 -13.63 -21.97
C THR A 351 22.15 -14.88 -22.06
N GLN A 352 22.27 -15.59 -20.94
CA GLN A 352 22.87 -16.91 -20.83
C GLN A 352 21.79 -17.90 -20.46
N TYR A 353 21.54 -18.89 -21.33
CA TYR A 353 20.62 -20.00 -21.06
C TYR A 353 21.43 -21.18 -20.54
N TYR A 354 21.05 -21.70 -19.40
CA TYR A 354 21.71 -22.85 -18.78
C TYR A 354 20.92 -24.11 -19.14
N THR A 355 21.39 -24.84 -20.12
CA THR A 355 20.86 -26.15 -20.47
C THR A 355 21.65 -27.27 -19.78
N SER A 356 21.17 -28.52 -19.86
CA SER A 356 21.87 -29.67 -19.28
C SER A 356 23.25 -29.90 -19.89
N ASP A 357 23.44 -29.57 -21.18
CA ASP A 357 24.61 -29.96 -21.96
C ASP A 357 25.58 -28.80 -22.18
N ASN A 358 25.08 -27.55 -22.29
CA ASN A 358 25.91 -26.39 -22.61
C ASN A 358 25.25 -25.08 -22.11
N ILE A 359 25.98 -23.97 -22.28
CA ILE A 359 25.44 -22.61 -22.04
C ILE A 359 25.27 -21.93 -23.39
N ILE A 360 24.05 -21.53 -23.71
CA ILE A 360 23.70 -20.78 -24.93
C ILE A 360 23.81 -19.30 -24.62
N TYR A 361 24.50 -18.54 -25.43
CA TYR A 361 24.67 -17.09 -25.30
C TYR A 361 23.90 -16.37 -26.40
N SER A 362 23.19 -15.34 -26.04
CA SER A 362 22.56 -14.40 -26.98
C SER A 362 22.68 -12.97 -26.53
N SER A 363 22.79 -12.05 -27.49
CA SER A 363 22.82 -10.62 -27.21
C SER A 363 21.81 -9.88 -28.08
N GLU A 364 21.21 -8.81 -27.52
CA GLU A 364 20.18 -8.02 -28.18
C GLU A 364 20.39 -6.54 -27.87
N SER A 365 20.62 -5.73 -28.90
CA SER A 365 20.53 -4.28 -28.79
C SER A 365 19.15 -3.84 -29.23
N VAL A 366 18.41 -3.18 -28.35
CA VAL A 366 16.97 -2.91 -28.51
C VAL A 366 16.75 -1.40 -28.57
N ASN A 367 15.96 -0.94 -29.55
CA ASN A 367 15.43 0.41 -29.65
C ASN A 367 13.93 0.35 -29.93
N ASN A 368 13.12 0.62 -28.94
CA ASN A 368 11.67 0.48 -28.99
C ASN A 368 10.95 1.82 -28.82
N SER A 369 9.83 1.97 -29.54
CA SER A 369 8.86 3.04 -29.37
C SER A 369 7.50 2.45 -29.04
N TYR A 370 6.89 2.91 -27.96
CA TYR A 370 5.56 2.48 -27.49
C TYR A 370 4.60 3.65 -27.55
N ARG A 371 3.42 3.44 -28.11
CA ARG A 371 2.33 4.42 -28.08
C ARG A 371 1.13 3.80 -27.38
N ASN A 372 0.82 4.32 -26.19
CA ASN A 372 -0.28 3.86 -25.36
C ASN A 372 -1.37 4.92 -25.28
N GLN A 373 -2.60 4.57 -25.56
CA GLN A 373 -3.77 5.42 -25.41
C GLN A 373 -4.85 4.66 -24.65
N VAL A 374 -5.43 5.31 -23.65
CA VAL A 374 -6.49 4.70 -22.84
C VAL A 374 -7.60 5.73 -22.60
N PHE A 375 -8.82 5.33 -22.90
CA PHE A 375 -10.04 6.03 -22.52
C PHE A 375 -10.78 5.17 -21.49
N ASP A 376 -11.19 5.77 -20.39
CA ASP A 376 -11.87 5.09 -19.28
C ASP A 376 -13.08 5.92 -18.82
N LEU A 377 -14.26 5.29 -18.77
CA LEU A 377 -15.50 5.88 -18.29
C LEU A 377 -16.10 4.98 -17.21
N GLY A 378 -16.36 5.54 -16.04
CA GLY A 378 -17.03 4.86 -14.93
C GLY A 378 -18.22 5.67 -14.40
N LEU A 379 -19.36 5.01 -14.26
CA LEU A 379 -20.56 5.57 -13.61
C LEU A 379 -20.92 4.65 -12.44
N LEU A 380 -21.16 5.21 -11.26
CA LEU A 380 -21.48 4.44 -10.08
C LEU A 380 -22.64 5.07 -9.31
N VAL A 381 -23.59 4.23 -8.92
CA VAL A 381 -24.68 4.56 -8.00
C VAL A 381 -24.49 3.74 -6.73
N GLU A 382 -24.35 4.43 -5.57
CA GLU A 382 -24.14 3.75 -4.28
C GLU A 382 -25.10 4.28 -3.23
N LYS A 383 -25.68 3.38 -2.44
CA LYS A 383 -26.42 3.69 -1.22
C LYS A 383 -25.94 2.76 -0.11
N ASN A 384 -25.28 3.33 0.89
CA ASN A 384 -24.68 2.56 1.98
C ASN A 384 -25.25 3.01 3.32
N LYS A 385 -26.32 2.34 3.76
CA LYS A 385 -27.01 2.58 5.03
C LYS A 385 -27.11 1.29 5.86
N LYS A 386 -27.55 1.40 7.10
CA LYS A 386 -27.73 0.26 8.01
C LYS A 386 -28.86 -0.70 7.60
N ASP A 387 -29.79 -0.25 6.76
CA ASP A 387 -30.96 -0.99 6.27
C ASP A 387 -30.79 -1.51 4.85
N VAL A 388 -29.90 -0.88 4.06
CA VAL A 388 -29.68 -1.25 2.67
C VAL A 388 -28.29 -0.87 2.19
N TYR A 389 -27.68 -1.79 1.46
CA TYR A 389 -26.53 -1.53 0.61
C TYR A 389 -26.89 -1.81 -0.84
N LEU A 390 -26.73 -0.82 -1.67
CA LEU A 390 -26.88 -0.91 -3.13
C LEU A 390 -25.65 -0.27 -3.77
N ARG A 391 -24.99 -0.99 -4.64
CA ARG A 391 -23.91 -0.48 -5.48
C ARG A 391 -24.09 -1.03 -6.89
N ASN A 392 -24.25 -0.15 -7.87
CA ASN A 392 -24.28 -0.51 -9.28
C ASN A 392 -23.25 0.34 -10.02
N GLY A 393 -22.27 -0.32 -10.62
CA GLY A 393 -21.20 0.30 -11.38
C GLY A 393 -21.25 -0.12 -12.85
N LEU A 394 -21.18 0.85 -13.76
CA LEU A 394 -21.03 0.66 -15.19
C LEU A 394 -19.68 1.22 -15.58
N LYS A 395 -18.87 0.43 -16.28
CA LYS A 395 -17.56 0.84 -16.78
C LYS A 395 -17.40 0.51 -18.24
N PHE A 396 -16.76 1.39 -18.97
CA PHE A 396 -16.30 1.20 -20.33
C PHE A 396 -14.84 1.61 -20.42
N GLN A 397 -14.01 0.79 -21.04
CA GLN A 397 -12.61 1.10 -21.28
C GLN A 397 -12.24 0.74 -22.72
N LYS A 398 -11.49 1.61 -23.36
CA LYS A 398 -10.90 1.38 -24.68
C LYS A 398 -9.40 1.70 -24.63
N LYS A 399 -8.60 0.77 -25.14
CA LYS A 399 -7.15 0.91 -25.30
C LYS A 399 -6.77 0.79 -26.76
N TRP A 400 -5.76 1.57 -27.15
CA TRP A 400 -5.12 1.52 -28.47
C TRP A 400 -3.62 1.59 -28.26
N ASN A 401 -2.91 0.53 -28.54
CA ASN A 401 -1.46 0.47 -28.35
C ASN A 401 -0.80 0.07 -29.66
N ASN A 402 0.23 0.82 -30.04
CA ASN A 402 1.07 0.51 -31.18
C ASN A 402 2.51 0.49 -30.68
N ASP A 403 3.16 -0.64 -30.78
CA ASP A 403 4.53 -0.83 -30.34
C ASP A 403 5.40 -1.12 -31.58
N PHE A 404 6.50 -0.43 -31.69
CA PHE A 404 7.52 -0.63 -32.70
C PHE A 404 8.84 -0.97 -32.00
N GLY A 405 9.54 -2.01 -32.47
CA GLY A 405 10.85 -2.43 -31.95
C GLY A 405 11.83 -2.65 -33.09
N LYS A 406 12.98 -2.02 -32.97
CA LYS A 406 14.19 -2.35 -33.72
C LYS A 406 15.17 -3.11 -32.83
N LEU A 407 15.63 -4.23 -33.32
CA LEU A 407 16.51 -5.11 -32.57
C LEU A 407 17.70 -5.51 -33.44
N LEU A 408 18.90 -5.43 -32.90
CA LEU A 408 20.09 -6.03 -33.47
C LEU A 408 20.46 -7.26 -32.67
N PHE A 409 20.28 -8.45 -33.26
CA PHE A 409 20.52 -9.74 -32.63
C PHE A 409 21.95 -10.22 -32.89
N ASN A 410 22.69 -10.56 -31.84
CA ASN A 410 24.09 -10.99 -31.86
C ASN A 410 25.01 -10.05 -32.69
N ASN A 411 24.70 -8.75 -32.69
CA ASN A 411 25.40 -7.69 -33.45
C ASN A 411 25.45 -7.89 -34.97
N VAL A 412 24.59 -8.75 -35.52
CA VAL A 412 24.61 -9.09 -36.96
C VAL A 412 23.23 -8.90 -37.59
N ASN A 413 22.19 -9.51 -37.01
CA ASN A 413 20.89 -9.61 -37.63
C ASN A 413 19.96 -8.51 -37.13
N GLN A 414 19.55 -7.59 -38.00
CA GLN A 414 18.54 -6.59 -37.70
C GLN A 414 17.15 -7.23 -37.83
N ILE A 415 16.32 -7.02 -36.81
CA ILE A 415 14.94 -7.51 -36.77
C ILE A 415 14.01 -6.34 -36.38
N ASP A 416 13.05 -6.08 -37.24
CA ASP A 416 12.02 -5.08 -37.03
C ASP A 416 10.72 -5.76 -36.56
N GLN A 417 10.07 -5.22 -35.54
CA GLN A 417 8.86 -5.75 -34.94
C GLN A 417 7.79 -4.67 -34.88
N TYR A 418 6.57 -4.99 -35.30
CA TYR A 418 5.41 -4.09 -35.25
C TYR A 418 4.26 -4.81 -34.55
N LYS A 419 3.78 -4.26 -33.45
CA LYS A 419 2.63 -4.79 -32.74
C LYS A 419 1.51 -3.77 -32.71
N ASN A 420 0.31 -4.19 -33.10
CA ASN A 420 -0.93 -3.48 -32.87
C ASN A 420 -1.75 -4.22 -31.83
N TYR A 421 -2.35 -3.49 -30.90
CA TYR A 421 -3.19 -4.02 -29.85
C TYR A 421 -4.34 -3.07 -29.59
N SER A 422 -5.56 -3.57 -29.60
CA SER A 422 -6.74 -2.87 -29.14
C SER A 422 -7.46 -3.72 -28.10
N ASP A 423 -8.04 -3.08 -27.08
CA ASP A 423 -8.87 -3.74 -26.06
C ASP A 423 -10.10 -2.89 -25.79
N GLU A 424 -11.26 -3.43 -26.04
CA GLU A 424 -12.56 -2.87 -25.72
C GLU A 424 -13.19 -3.66 -24.60
N ALA A 425 -13.48 -3.02 -23.48
CA ALA A 425 -14.08 -3.68 -22.34
C ALA A 425 -15.32 -2.93 -21.85
N PHE A 426 -16.39 -3.67 -21.62
CA PHE A 426 -17.62 -3.20 -21.01
C PHE A 426 -17.95 -4.04 -19.79
N MET A 427 -18.31 -3.40 -18.68
CA MET A 427 -18.67 -4.09 -17.43
C MET A 427 -19.86 -3.42 -16.76
N ASN A 428 -20.84 -4.22 -16.32
CA ASN A 428 -21.81 -3.84 -15.32
C ASN A 428 -21.65 -4.70 -14.07
N SER A 429 -21.69 -4.11 -12.89
CA SER A 429 -21.51 -4.78 -11.61
C SER A 429 -22.55 -4.28 -10.62
N LEU A 430 -23.43 -5.15 -10.14
CA LEU A 430 -24.47 -4.89 -9.16
C LEU A 430 -24.17 -5.66 -7.87
N SER A 431 -24.25 -4.99 -6.73
CA SER A 431 -24.28 -5.58 -5.40
C SER A 431 -25.44 -4.98 -4.61
N LEU A 432 -26.35 -5.82 -4.12
CA LEU A 432 -27.51 -5.42 -3.33
C LEU A 432 -27.57 -6.26 -2.06
N THR A 433 -27.52 -5.62 -0.90
CA THR A 433 -27.77 -6.27 0.40
C THR A 433 -28.90 -5.57 1.12
N ARG A 434 -29.95 -6.29 1.48
CA ARG A 434 -31.11 -5.76 2.18
C ARG A 434 -31.86 -6.82 2.98
N PHE A 435 -32.68 -6.38 3.92
CA PHE A 435 -33.62 -7.27 4.58
C PHE A 435 -34.82 -7.59 3.69
N ILE A 436 -35.17 -8.88 3.60
CA ILE A 436 -36.42 -9.40 3.03
C ILE A 436 -37.11 -10.14 4.19
N GLY A 437 -38.14 -9.53 4.76
CA GLY A 437 -38.69 -9.94 6.06
C GLY A 437 -37.63 -9.85 7.17
N LYS A 438 -37.34 -10.95 7.87
CA LYS A 438 -36.35 -11.05 8.93
C LYS A 438 -34.99 -11.54 8.42
N GLN A 439 -34.88 -11.87 7.15
CA GLN A 439 -33.69 -12.47 6.53
C GLN A 439 -32.87 -11.41 5.81
N LEU A 440 -31.58 -11.32 6.09
CA LEU A 440 -30.66 -10.50 5.31
C LEU A 440 -30.21 -11.25 4.05
N VAL A 441 -30.47 -10.66 2.90
CA VAL A 441 -30.18 -11.23 1.58
C VAL A 441 -29.17 -10.36 0.86
N ASN A 442 -28.19 -11.01 0.25
CA ASN A 442 -27.22 -10.36 -0.62
C ASN A 442 -27.31 -10.98 -2.02
N ILE A 443 -27.37 -10.12 -3.03
CA ILE A 443 -27.41 -10.45 -4.44
C ILE A 443 -26.28 -9.71 -5.12
N ASN A 444 -25.44 -10.47 -5.86
CA ASN A 444 -24.43 -9.89 -6.71
C ASN A 444 -24.63 -10.37 -8.14
N SER A 445 -24.43 -9.47 -9.11
CA SER A 445 -24.44 -9.77 -10.54
C SER A 445 -23.35 -8.99 -11.23
N LYS A 446 -22.58 -9.64 -12.09
CA LYS A 446 -21.52 -9.00 -12.89
C LYS A 446 -21.60 -9.51 -14.32
N ILE A 447 -21.60 -8.59 -15.28
CA ILE A 447 -21.51 -8.85 -16.71
C ILE A 447 -20.23 -8.20 -17.20
N LEU A 448 -19.43 -8.93 -17.95
CA LEU A 448 -18.19 -8.45 -18.55
C LEU A 448 -18.13 -8.89 -20.02
N TYR A 449 -17.77 -7.97 -20.88
CA TYR A 449 -17.44 -8.23 -22.28
C TYR A 449 -16.08 -7.59 -22.60
N ASN A 450 -15.20 -8.34 -23.27
CA ASN A 450 -13.95 -7.86 -23.82
C ASN A 450 -13.81 -8.30 -25.28
N ASN A 451 -13.24 -7.42 -26.11
CA ASN A 451 -12.81 -7.70 -27.47
C ASN A 451 -11.38 -7.19 -27.66
N THR A 452 -10.45 -8.09 -27.99
CA THR A 452 -9.00 -7.81 -27.99
C THR A 452 -8.33 -8.27 -29.29
N PRO A 453 -8.50 -7.54 -30.41
CA PRO A 453 -7.73 -7.79 -31.64
C PRO A 453 -6.29 -7.33 -31.47
N GLN A 454 -5.34 -8.13 -31.92
CA GLN A 454 -3.91 -7.85 -31.89
C GLN A 454 -3.18 -8.50 -33.07
N SER A 455 -2.07 -7.89 -33.48
CA SER A 455 -1.20 -8.44 -34.51
C SER A 455 0.26 -8.15 -34.20
N LEU A 456 1.15 -9.08 -34.58
CA LEU A 456 2.60 -8.94 -34.50
C LEU A 456 3.19 -9.26 -35.87
N ILE A 457 3.99 -8.33 -36.40
CA ILE A 457 4.75 -8.50 -37.63
C ILE A 457 6.23 -8.49 -37.27
N VAL A 458 7.01 -9.45 -37.78
CA VAL A 458 8.46 -9.55 -37.59
C VAL A 458 9.15 -9.67 -38.94
N LYS A 459 10.17 -8.85 -39.14
CA LYS A 459 11.00 -8.78 -40.38
C LYS A 459 12.49 -8.77 -40.03
N PRO A 460 13.29 -9.66 -40.65
CA PRO A 460 12.92 -10.83 -41.45
C PRO A 460 12.16 -11.87 -40.61
N GLY A 461 11.56 -12.84 -41.27
CA GLY A 461 10.91 -13.98 -40.62
C GLY A 461 11.88 -14.77 -39.73
N GLN A 462 11.35 -15.47 -38.78
CA GLN A 462 12.08 -16.31 -37.82
C GLN A 462 11.46 -17.69 -37.76
N PHE A 463 12.14 -18.67 -37.16
CA PHE A 463 11.72 -20.07 -37.12
C PHE A 463 11.60 -20.70 -38.52
N GLU A 464 12.60 -20.50 -39.36
CA GLU A 464 12.63 -20.97 -40.73
C GLU A 464 12.36 -22.47 -40.82
N ASP A 465 12.99 -23.26 -39.92
CA ASP A 465 12.86 -24.71 -39.83
C ASP A 465 11.41 -25.17 -39.59
N LEU A 466 10.65 -24.41 -38.83
CA LEU A 466 9.26 -24.74 -38.48
C LEU A 466 8.25 -24.16 -39.47
N LEU A 467 8.52 -22.95 -39.99
CA LEU A 467 7.54 -22.17 -40.75
C LEU A 467 7.74 -22.24 -42.28
N ASN A 468 8.99 -22.51 -42.77
CA ASN A 468 9.32 -22.47 -44.18
C ASN A 468 10.34 -23.55 -44.62
N ALA A 469 10.27 -24.74 -43.99
CA ALA A 469 11.12 -25.90 -44.34
C ALA A 469 12.62 -25.56 -44.38
N GLY A 470 13.08 -24.65 -43.51
CA GLY A 470 14.47 -24.21 -43.40
C GLY A 470 14.86 -23.07 -44.35
N ASN A 471 13.96 -22.59 -45.22
CA ASN A 471 14.25 -21.47 -46.13
C ASN A 471 14.01 -20.13 -45.49
N PRO A 472 14.89 -19.13 -45.71
CA PRO A 472 14.64 -17.76 -45.27
C PRO A 472 13.38 -17.15 -45.94
N PHE A 473 12.70 -16.25 -45.21
CA PHE A 473 11.51 -15.54 -45.74
C PHE A 473 11.43 -14.12 -45.21
N ASP A 474 10.73 -13.22 -45.94
CA ASP A 474 10.78 -11.77 -45.71
C ASP A 474 10.11 -11.32 -44.44
N GLN A 475 8.97 -12.00 -44.07
CA GLN A 475 8.16 -11.55 -42.95
C GLN A 475 7.32 -12.71 -42.39
N MET A 476 7.12 -12.72 -41.06
CA MET A 476 6.04 -13.47 -40.43
C MET A 476 5.04 -12.50 -39.80
N ARG A 477 3.76 -12.85 -39.82
CA ARG A 477 2.64 -12.15 -39.22
C ARG A 477 1.80 -13.09 -38.38
N GLN A 478 1.67 -12.77 -37.12
CA GLN A 478 0.73 -13.41 -36.20
C GLN A 478 -0.47 -12.51 -36.00
N GLU A 479 -1.66 -13.01 -36.28
CA GLU A 479 -2.93 -12.37 -35.88
C GLU A 479 -3.55 -13.12 -34.71
N VAL A 480 -4.18 -12.38 -33.80
CA VAL A 480 -4.94 -12.92 -32.66
C VAL A 480 -6.17 -12.05 -32.42
N ILE A 481 -7.35 -12.65 -32.39
CA ILE A 481 -8.59 -12.01 -31.97
C ILE A 481 -9.15 -12.80 -30.80
N PHE A 482 -9.19 -12.18 -29.63
CA PHE A 482 -9.73 -12.78 -28.44
C PHE A 482 -10.98 -12.04 -27.97
N ASN A 483 -12.09 -12.78 -27.82
CA ASN A 483 -13.34 -12.25 -27.29
C ASN A 483 -13.70 -13.01 -26.01
N LYS A 484 -14.13 -12.28 -24.99
CA LYS A 484 -14.60 -12.85 -23.73
C LYS A 484 -15.95 -12.26 -23.35
N PHE A 485 -16.90 -13.10 -23.02
CA PHE A 485 -18.16 -12.74 -22.41
C PHE A 485 -18.34 -13.52 -21.12
N SER A 486 -18.65 -12.85 -20.01
CA SER A 486 -18.92 -13.55 -18.76
C SER A 486 -20.08 -12.93 -17.98
N ILE A 487 -20.86 -13.79 -17.34
CA ILE A 487 -21.91 -13.44 -16.38
C ILE A 487 -21.62 -14.20 -15.09
N SER A 488 -21.56 -13.48 -13.98
CA SER A 488 -21.38 -14.06 -12.65
C SER A 488 -22.48 -13.56 -11.74
N ASN A 489 -23.25 -14.47 -11.15
CA ASN A 489 -24.33 -14.17 -10.23
C ASN A 489 -24.09 -14.92 -8.92
N SER A 490 -24.36 -14.27 -7.79
CA SER A 490 -24.39 -14.95 -6.49
C SER A 490 -25.57 -14.47 -5.64
N LEU A 491 -26.10 -15.39 -4.87
CA LEU A 491 -27.14 -15.18 -3.88
C LEU A 491 -26.66 -15.71 -2.54
N SER A 492 -26.73 -14.92 -1.49
CA SER A 492 -26.40 -15.37 -0.15
C SER A 492 -27.41 -14.91 0.89
N PHE A 493 -27.58 -15.73 1.93
CA PHE A 493 -28.49 -15.50 3.06
C PHE A 493 -27.66 -15.36 4.33
N ILE A 494 -27.64 -14.17 4.93
CA ILE A 494 -26.79 -13.87 6.06
C ILE A 494 -27.64 -13.91 7.35
N ARG A 495 -27.21 -14.73 8.31
CA ARG A 495 -27.90 -14.87 9.60
C ARG A 495 -26.89 -14.94 10.75
N LYS A 496 -27.13 -14.11 11.77
CA LYS A 496 -26.34 -14.13 12.98
C LYS A 496 -27.09 -14.86 14.11
N VAL A 497 -26.42 -15.80 14.73
CA VAL A 497 -26.90 -16.54 15.90
C VAL A 497 -25.86 -16.42 17.01
N LYS A 498 -26.16 -15.59 17.99
CA LYS A 498 -25.21 -15.22 19.09
C LYS A 498 -23.88 -14.68 18.54
N TYR A 499 -22.84 -15.46 18.62
CA TYR A 499 -21.48 -15.11 18.22
C TYR A 499 -21.11 -15.59 16.80
N LEU A 500 -21.97 -16.38 16.15
CA LEU A 500 -21.74 -17.00 14.86
C LEU A 500 -22.61 -16.32 13.80
N THR A 501 -21.99 -15.83 12.75
CA THR A 501 -22.65 -15.40 11.50
C THR A 501 -22.45 -16.50 10.47
N LEU A 502 -23.55 -17.00 9.91
CA LEU A 502 -23.55 -17.96 8.80
C LEU A 502 -24.10 -17.32 7.56
N ALA A 503 -23.46 -17.57 6.45
CA ALA A 503 -23.90 -17.11 5.13
C ALA A 503 -23.71 -18.21 4.09
N PRO A 504 -24.73 -19.08 3.85
CA PRO A 504 -24.77 -19.94 2.67
C PRO A 504 -24.82 -19.08 1.40
N ILE A 505 -24.10 -19.52 0.37
CA ILE A 505 -23.93 -18.82 -0.90
C ILE A 505 -24.21 -19.80 -2.02
N VAL A 506 -24.99 -19.36 -3.01
CA VAL A 506 -25.19 -20.05 -4.29
C VAL A 506 -24.64 -19.16 -5.40
N GLU A 507 -23.86 -19.72 -6.29
CA GLU A 507 -23.22 -19.01 -7.40
C GLU A 507 -23.59 -19.68 -8.73
N LEU A 508 -23.83 -18.87 -9.74
CA LEU A 508 -24.02 -19.30 -11.13
C LEU A 508 -23.18 -18.42 -12.03
N ASN A 509 -22.12 -18.99 -12.59
CA ASN A 509 -21.20 -18.27 -13.45
C ASN A 509 -21.17 -18.93 -14.84
N TYR A 510 -21.23 -18.09 -15.86
CA TYR A 510 -21.06 -18.50 -17.25
C TYR A 510 -19.95 -17.67 -17.89
N GLU A 511 -19.03 -18.34 -18.58
CA GLU A 511 -17.96 -17.70 -19.35
C GLU A 511 -17.92 -18.31 -20.75
N HIS A 512 -17.80 -17.45 -21.75
CA HIS A 512 -17.62 -17.84 -23.15
C HIS A 512 -16.43 -17.06 -23.72
N ASN A 513 -15.47 -17.81 -24.28
CA ASN A 513 -14.27 -17.27 -24.91
C ASN A 513 -14.20 -17.73 -26.35
N LYS A 514 -13.88 -16.80 -27.25
CA LYS A 514 -13.56 -17.11 -28.66
C LYS A 514 -12.13 -16.65 -28.92
N LEU A 515 -11.29 -17.57 -29.44
CA LEU A 515 -9.91 -17.29 -29.79
C LEU A 515 -9.68 -17.68 -31.25
N ASN A 516 -9.44 -16.71 -32.10
CA ASN A 516 -9.04 -16.88 -33.49
C ASN A 516 -7.60 -16.44 -33.65
N THR A 517 -6.72 -17.30 -34.16
CA THR A 517 -5.33 -16.96 -34.47
C THR A 517 -4.91 -17.54 -35.81
N ALA A 518 -4.03 -16.83 -36.51
CA ALA A 518 -3.42 -17.30 -37.75
C ALA A 518 -1.98 -16.82 -37.84
N ILE A 519 -1.10 -17.66 -38.42
CA ILE A 519 0.26 -17.28 -38.80
C ILE A 519 0.33 -17.26 -40.33
N ASP A 520 0.75 -16.11 -40.84
CA ASP A 520 1.07 -15.92 -42.26
C ASP A 520 2.57 -15.66 -42.42
N ILE A 521 3.19 -16.20 -43.44
CA ILE A 521 4.53 -15.81 -43.87
C ILE A 521 4.47 -15.11 -45.23
N THR A 522 5.45 -14.26 -45.49
CA THR A 522 5.61 -13.63 -46.82
C THR A 522 6.98 -14.04 -47.35
N GLU A 523 7.01 -14.57 -48.54
CA GLU A 523 8.20 -14.94 -49.28
C GLU A 523 8.09 -14.38 -50.70
N MET A 524 9.09 -13.64 -51.17
CA MET A 524 9.13 -12.99 -52.47
C MET A 524 7.82 -12.18 -52.79
N ASN A 525 7.29 -11.45 -51.82
CA ASN A 525 6.02 -10.70 -51.87
C ASN A 525 4.74 -11.56 -51.96
N HIS A 526 4.83 -12.88 -51.88
CA HIS A 526 3.66 -13.76 -51.79
C HIS A 526 3.32 -14.08 -50.34
N GLN A 527 2.09 -13.85 -49.91
CA GLN A 527 1.60 -14.22 -48.60
C GLN A 527 1.12 -15.67 -48.62
N ILE A 528 1.62 -16.45 -47.65
CA ILE A 528 1.29 -17.86 -47.47
C ILE A 528 0.66 -18.03 -46.08
N ASN A 529 -0.57 -18.52 -46.01
CA ASN A 529 -1.19 -18.90 -44.74
C ASN A 529 -0.78 -20.37 -44.43
N LEU A 530 -0.26 -20.58 -43.21
CA LEU A 530 0.33 -21.87 -42.86
C LEU A 530 -0.68 -22.96 -42.48
N GLY A 531 -1.96 -22.64 -42.33
CA GLY A 531 -3.03 -23.62 -42.11
C GLY A 531 -2.94 -24.40 -40.81
N ASP A 532 -3.22 -25.71 -40.85
CA ASP A 532 -3.29 -26.58 -39.68
C ASP A 532 -2.00 -26.64 -38.89
N GLY A 533 -2.13 -26.62 -37.57
CA GLY A 533 -0.99 -26.50 -36.61
C GLY A 533 -0.59 -25.09 -36.27
N TYR A 534 -0.98 -24.07 -37.07
CA TYR A 534 -0.69 -22.63 -36.87
C TYR A 534 -1.97 -21.77 -36.83
N LEU A 535 -3.14 -22.43 -36.92
CA LEU A 535 -4.46 -21.81 -36.90
C LEU A 535 -5.20 -22.23 -35.62
N ASN A 536 -5.82 -21.27 -34.94
CA ASN A 536 -6.81 -21.57 -33.91
C ASN A 536 -8.14 -20.91 -34.27
N ASP A 537 -9.21 -21.67 -34.21
CA ASP A 537 -10.61 -21.22 -34.23
C ASP A 537 -11.33 -21.91 -33.08
N MET A 538 -11.12 -21.37 -31.90
CA MET A 538 -11.55 -21.92 -30.63
C MET A 538 -12.84 -21.25 -30.16
N ASN A 539 -13.84 -22.04 -29.80
CA ASN A 539 -15.05 -21.61 -29.11
C ASN A 539 -15.17 -22.40 -27.81
N ASN A 540 -14.96 -21.72 -26.70
CA ASN A 540 -14.90 -22.34 -25.38
C ASN A 540 -15.96 -21.74 -24.46
N SER A 541 -16.74 -22.58 -23.79
CA SER A 541 -17.68 -22.14 -22.76
C SER A 541 -17.53 -22.96 -21.49
N GLN A 542 -17.79 -22.29 -20.38
CA GLN A 542 -17.77 -22.86 -19.04
C GLN A 542 -19.00 -22.40 -18.27
N LEU A 543 -19.74 -23.34 -17.72
CA LEU A 543 -20.81 -23.12 -16.76
C LEU A 543 -20.30 -23.59 -15.39
N ASN A 544 -20.43 -22.77 -14.37
CA ASN A 544 -20.07 -23.09 -12.99
C ASN A 544 -21.29 -22.92 -12.07
N LEU A 545 -21.68 -23.98 -11.37
CA LEU A 545 -22.59 -23.95 -10.24
C LEU A 545 -21.80 -24.09 -8.95
N GLY A 546 -21.82 -23.04 -8.13
CA GLY A 546 -21.15 -22.98 -6.85
C GLY A 546 -22.12 -23.06 -5.68
N LEU A 547 -21.80 -23.88 -4.68
CA LEU A 547 -22.48 -23.96 -3.39
C LEU A 547 -21.42 -23.74 -2.31
N GLY A 548 -21.66 -22.80 -1.42
CA GLY A 548 -20.68 -22.48 -0.40
C GLY A 548 -21.30 -22.03 0.90
N VAL A 549 -20.47 -21.99 1.94
CA VAL A 549 -20.83 -21.40 3.21
C VAL A 549 -19.68 -20.51 3.69
N HIS A 550 -20.03 -19.30 4.14
CA HIS A 550 -19.15 -18.48 4.93
C HIS A 550 -19.63 -18.47 6.38
N ALA A 551 -18.70 -18.71 7.32
CA ALA A 551 -18.94 -18.66 8.75
C ALA A 551 -17.95 -17.70 9.41
N ASP A 552 -18.46 -16.74 10.17
CA ASP A 552 -17.67 -15.77 10.96
C ASP A 552 -18.13 -15.89 12.43
N TRP A 553 -17.24 -16.38 13.28
CA TRP A 553 -17.48 -16.49 14.71
C TRP A 553 -16.56 -15.54 15.46
N GLN A 554 -17.15 -14.72 16.32
CA GLN A 554 -16.41 -13.76 17.12
C GLN A 554 -16.89 -13.77 18.57
N LYS A 555 -16.00 -14.04 19.51
CA LYS A 555 -16.27 -13.98 20.94
C LYS A 555 -15.05 -13.44 21.68
N THR A 556 -15.23 -12.35 22.44
CA THR A 556 -14.19 -11.71 23.25
C THR A 556 -12.89 -11.45 22.42
N ASN A 557 -11.86 -12.23 22.66
CA ASN A 557 -10.52 -12.09 22.07
C ASN A 557 -10.28 -12.97 20.84
N TRP A 558 -11.28 -13.75 20.41
CA TRP A 558 -11.14 -14.74 19.35
C TRP A 558 -12.03 -14.39 18.16
N LYS A 559 -11.46 -14.47 16.96
CA LYS A 559 -12.21 -14.48 15.69
C LYS A 559 -11.85 -15.73 14.92
N PHE A 560 -12.86 -16.43 14.42
CA PHE A 560 -12.69 -17.61 13.59
C PHE A 560 -13.53 -17.47 12.33
N LYS A 561 -12.91 -17.65 11.16
CA LYS A 561 -13.54 -17.54 9.85
C LYS A 561 -13.36 -18.84 9.09
N ILE A 562 -14.42 -19.33 8.47
CA ILE A 562 -14.39 -20.46 7.54
C ILE A 562 -15.09 -20.04 6.26
N THR A 563 -14.51 -20.44 5.13
CA THR A 563 -15.16 -20.38 3.83
C THR A 563 -14.97 -21.74 3.15
N ALA A 564 -16.04 -22.36 2.69
CA ALA A 564 -16.03 -23.69 2.12
C ALA A 564 -16.86 -23.75 0.83
N PRO A 565 -16.35 -23.23 -0.30
CA PRO A 565 -17.02 -23.31 -1.59
C PRO A 565 -16.80 -24.68 -2.25
N TYR A 566 -17.87 -25.25 -2.77
CA TYR A 566 -17.88 -26.39 -3.66
C TYR A 566 -18.42 -25.94 -5.01
N ASN A 567 -17.67 -26.19 -6.08
CA ASN A 567 -18.01 -25.76 -7.43
C ASN A 567 -18.09 -26.95 -8.36
N LEU A 568 -19.12 -26.95 -9.21
CA LEU A 568 -19.35 -27.90 -10.27
C LEU A 568 -19.21 -27.17 -11.60
N TYR A 569 -18.21 -27.54 -12.38
CA TYR A 569 -17.88 -26.95 -13.66
C TYR A 569 -18.30 -27.87 -14.79
N TYR A 570 -18.96 -27.31 -15.78
CA TYR A 570 -19.22 -27.97 -17.08
C TYR A 570 -18.48 -27.21 -18.17
N PHE A 571 -17.48 -27.84 -18.77
CA PHE A 571 -16.68 -27.28 -19.85
C PHE A 571 -17.14 -27.79 -21.19
N ASN A 572 -17.16 -26.93 -22.20
CA ASN A 572 -17.49 -27.23 -23.56
C ASN A 572 -16.50 -26.51 -24.48
N VAL A 573 -15.73 -27.27 -25.24
CA VAL A 573 -14.60 -26.77 -26.02
C VAL A 573 -14.67 -27.28 -27.43
N PHE A 574 -14.62 -26.36 -28.39
CA PHE A 574 -14.61 -26.65 -29.82
C PHE A 574 -13.35 -26.03 -30.46
N GLN A 575 -12.73 -26.74 -31.38
CA GLN A 575 -11.68 -26.28 -32.27
C GLN A 575 -12.14 -26.52 -33.70
N GLN A 576 -12.16 -25.48 -34.56
CA GLN A 576 -12.63 -25.55 -35.94
C GLN A 576 -14.00 -26.27 -36.09
N GLY A 577 -14.94 -25.98 -35.18
CA GLY A 577 -16.24 -26.60 -35.13
C GLY A 577 -16.28 -28.03 -34.58
N VAL A 578 -15.13 -28.68 -34.37
CA VAL A 578 -15.04 -30.04 -33.82
C VAL A 578 -14.92 -29.96 -32.30
N LYS A 579 -15.73 -30.74 -31.60
CA LYS A 579 -15.68 -30.82 -30.13
C LYS A 579 -14.43 -31.57 -29.69
N THR A 580 -13.54 -30.88 -29.00
CA THR A 580 -12.24 -31.42 -28.56
C THR A 580 -12.29 -31.94 -27.13
N LEU A 581 -13.26 -31.51 -26.34
CA LEU A 581 -13.46 -31.93 -24.97
C LEU A 581 -14.91 -32.37 -24.76
N ASP A 582 -15.14 -33.66 -24.61
CA ASP A 582 -16.48 -34.22 -24.35
C ASP A 582 -16.81 -34.19 -22.85
N ASN A 583 -17.98 -33.62 -22.52
CA ASN A 583 -18.66 -33.69 -21.23
C ASN A 583 -17.72 -33.58 -20.02
N ALA A 584 -16.84 -32.56 -20.02
CA ALA A 584 -15.88 -32.38 -18.97
C ALA A 584 -16.54 -31.76 -17.74
N LEU A 585 -17.29 -32.59 -17.01
CA LEU A 585 -17.77 -32.25 -15.69
C LEU A 585 -16.60 -32.38 -14.71
N ARG A 586 -16.34 -31.32 -14.00
CA ARG A 586 -15.26 -31.25 -12.96
C ARG A 586 -15.81 -30.61 -11.69
N ASN A 587 -15.30 -31.05 -10.57
CA ASN A 587 -15.61 -30.43 -9.29
C ASN A 587 -14.38 -29.87 -8.58
N THR A 588 -14.59 -28.89 -7.74
CA THR A 588 -13.56 -28.34 -6.86
C THR A 588 -14.13 -28.09 -5.49
N PHE A 589 -13.30 -28.32 -4.47
CA PHE A 589 -13.58 -27.93 -3.09
C PHE A 589 -12.39 -27.15 -2.57
N ASN A 590 -12.62 -25.85 -2.26
CA ASN A 590 -11.56 -24.88 -1.96
C ASN A 590 -11.74 -24.25 -0.55
N PRO A 591 -11.64 -25.06 0.53
CA PRO A 591 -11.87 -24.58 1.88
C PRO A 591 -10.73 -23.64 2.33
N SER A 592 -11.11 -22.67 3.15
CA SER A 592 -10.17 -21.84 3.90
C SER A 592 -10.65 -21.62 5.33
N ALA A 593 -9.73 -21.59 6.27
CA ALA A 593 -9.99 -21.31 7.69
C ALA A 593 -8.97 -20.30 8.21
N GLY A 594 -9.45 -19.34 8.99
CA GLY A 594 -8.62 -18.32 9.63
C GLY A 594 -8.99 -18.14 11.08
N LEU A 595 -7.97 -17.99 11.94
CA LEU A 595 -8.11 -17.73 13.37
C LEU A 595 -7.32 -16.47 13.71
N THR A 596 -7.93 -15.55 14.45
CA THR A 596 -7.27 -14.38 15.02
C THR A 596 -7.48 -14.35 16.52
N TYR A 597 -6.40 -14.19 17.27
CA TYR A 597 -6.40 -14.09 18.73
C TYR A 597 -5.83 -12.74 19.17
N PHE A 598 -6.65 -11.93 19.83
CA PHE A 598 -6.24 -10.68 20.45
C PHE A 598 -5.75 -10.96 21.88
N MET A 599 -4.44 -11.14 22.07
CA MET A 599 -3.85 -11.37 23.40
C MET A 599 -4.17 -10.21 24.34
N ASN A 600 -4.11 -8.98 23.83
CA ASN A 600 -4.48 -7.73 24.50
C ASN A 600 -4.63 -6.62 23.44
N SER A 601 -4.85 -5.37 23.87
CA SER A 601 -4.99 -4.21 22.97
C SER A 601 -3.76 -3.89 22.10
N LYS A 602 -2.58 -4.48 22.42
CA LYS A 602 -1.31 -4.24 21.72
C LYS A 602 -0.87 -5.41 20.84
N ASN A 603 -1.30 -6.63 21.14
CA ASN A 603 -0.76 -7.87 20.57
C ASN A 603 -1.87 -8.70 19.92
N GLU A 604 -1.68 -9.02 18.65
CA GLU A 604 -2.59 -9.82 17.83
C GLU A 604 -1.82 -10.96 17.16
N LEU A 605 -2.31 -12.18 17.26
CA LEU A 605 -1.83 -13.35 16.55
C LEU A 605 -2.89 -13.81 15.56
N SER A 606 -2.49 -14.09 14.31
CA SER A 606 -3.39 -14.60 13.27
C SER A 606 -2.78 -15.80 12.56
N THR A 607 -3.61 -16.77 12.21
CA THR A 607 -3.23 -17.90 11.37
C THR A 607 -4.30 -18.17 10.34
N SER A 608 -3.91 -18.63 9.18
CA SER A 608 -4.85 -19.11 8.17
C SER A 608 -4.28 -20.30 7.41
N ILE A 609 -5.18 -21.19 7.00
CA ILE A 609 -4.91 -22.33 6.15
C ILE A 609 -5.91 -22.32 4.99
N SER A 610 -5.48 -22.70 3.82
CA SER A 610 -6.37 -22.92 2.69
C SER A 610 -5.83 -24.04 1.79
N GLY A 611 -6.74 -24.69 1.10
CA GLY A 611 -6.42 -25.68 0.10
C GLY A 611 -7.46 -25.67 -1.00
N GLY A 612 -7.08 -26.08 -2.20
CA GLY A 612 -8.05 -26.11 -3.27
C GLY A 612 -7.49 -26.57 -4.61
N ARG A 613 -8.41 -26.83 -5.51
CA ARG A 613 -8.14 -27.21 -6.88
C ARG A 613 -8.62 -26.12 -7.82
N SER A 614 -7.85 -25.84 -8.84
CA SER A 614 -8.24 -24.97 -9.95
C SER A 614 -7.90 -25.62 -11.30
N TYR A 615 -8.63 -25.22 -12.32
CA TYR A 615 -8.33 -25.54 -13.71
C TYR A 615 -7.86 -24.29 -14.43
N ALA A 616 -6.92 -24.41 -15.39
CA ALA A 616 -6.46 -23.29 -16.18
C ALA A 616 -7.60 -22.62 -16.94
N GLY A 617 -7.48 -21.33 -17.17
CA GLY A 617 -8.47 -20.56 -17.91
C GLY A 617 -8.60 -21.02 -19.36
N LEU A 618 -9.80 -20.85 -19.94
CA LEU A 618 -10.09 -21.26 -21.30
C LEU A 618 -9.26 -20.52 -22.35
N ASN A 619 -8.69 -19.37 -22.04
CA ASN A 619 -7.76 -18.62 -22.88
C ASN A 619 -6.43 -19.35 -23.17
N ASN A 620 -6.09 -20.38 -22.37
CA ASN A 620 -4.91 -21.21 -22.55
C ASN A 620 -5.25 -22.57 -23.20
N PHE A 621 -6.40 -22.67 -23.84
CA PHE A 621 -6.92 -23.91 -24.36
C PHE A 621 -6.88 -23.90 -25.92
N TYR A 622 -5.66 -23.97 -26.49
CA TYR A 622 -5.46 -23.92 -27.94
C TYR A 622 -4.41 -24.93 -28.45
N ASN A 623 -4.55 -25.38 -29.68
CA ASN A 623 -3.74 -26.44 -30.29
C ASN A 623 -2.75 -25.92 -31.34
N GLY A 624 -3.06 -24.82 -32.02
CA GLY A 624 -2.16 -24.22 -32.99
C GLY A 624 -1.11 -23.36 -32.33
N PHE A 625 0.08 -23.28 -32.89
CA PHE A 625 1.14 -22.41 -32.38
C PHE A 625 0.74 -20.93 -32.43
N ILE A 626 1.20 -20.20 -31.42
CA ILE A 626 1.13 -18.72 -31.35
C ILE A 626 2.55 -18.18 -31.17
N ILE A 627 2.96 -17.26 -32.04
CA ILE A 627 4.22 -16.53 -31.95
C ILE A 627 3.99 -15.35 -31.01
N SER A 628 4.40 -15.49 -29.74
CA SER A 628 4.18 -14.46 -28.71
C SER A 628 5.19 -13.31 -28.79
N GLN A 629 6.41 -13.60 -29.27
CA GLN A 629 7.49 -12.64 -29.57
C GLN A 629 8.30 -13.14 -30.76
N TYR A 630 9.20 -12.32 -31.28
CA TYR A 630 10.00 -12.65 -32.47
C TYR A 630 10.76 -13.99 -32.39
N ARG A 631 11.14 -14.44 -31.20
CA ARG A 631 11.83 -15.72 -30.96
C ARG A 631 11.15 -16.63 -29.93
N THR A 632 9.88 -16.42 -29.67
CA THR A 632 9.12 -17.24 -28.72
C THR A 632 7.82 -17.71 -29.34
N MET A 633 7.67 -19.02 -29.44
CA MET A 633 6.49 -19.69 -29.94
C MET A 633 5.91 -20.59 -28.86
N GLN A 634 4.59 -20.69 -28.76
CA GLN A 634 3.95 -21.50 -27.72
C GLN A 634 2.72 -22.22 -28.23
N ARG A 635 2.47 -23.43 -27.71
CA ARG A 635 1.31 -24.27 -28.00
C ARG A 635 0.90 -25.03 -26.73
N TYR A 636 -0.41 -25.12 -26.47
CA TYR A 636 -1.00 -25.86 -25.37
C TYR A 636 -1.99 -26.88 -25.90
N ASP A 637 -1.94 -28.15 -25.47
CA ASP A 637 -2.70 -29.26 -26.04
C ASP A 637 -4.19 -29.31 -25.65
N ALA A 638 -4.93 -28.23 -25.77
CA ALA A 638 -6.40 -28.12 -25.56
C ALA A 638 -6.98 -29.02 -24.44
N ARG A 639 -6.25 -29.21 -23.32
CA ARG A 639 -6.67 -30.06 -22.21
C ARG A 639 -6.91 -29.26 -20.95
N LEU A 640 -7.73 -29.76 -20.01
CA LEU A 640 -7.98 -29.13 -18.72
C LEU A 640 -6.78 -29.32 -17.80
N LEU A 641 -5.95 -28.28 -17.68
CA LEU A 641 -4.77 -28.23 -16.84
C LEU A 641 -5.16 -28.03 -15.37
N ARG A 642 -4.83 -29.00 -14.51
CA ARG A 642 -5.17 -28.98 -13.10
C ARG A 642 -4.03 -28.46 -12.23
N THR A 643 -4.37 -27.63 -11.26
CA THR A 643 -3.45 -27.18 -10.21
C THR A 643 -4.11 -27.38 -8.85
N ASP A 644 -3.44 -28.08 -7.94
CA ASP A 644 -3.84 -28.25 -6.54
C ASP A 644 -2.93 -27.38 -5.66
N ASN A 645 -3.50 -26.46 -4.90
CA ASN A 645 -2.74 -25.52 -4.03
C ASN A 645 -3.06 -25.78 -2.56
N LYS A 646 -2.03 -25.69 -1.71
CA LYS A 646 -2.14 -25.69 -0.24
C LYS A 646 -1.35 -24.51 0.28
N SER A 647 -1.94 -23.72 1.16
CA SER A 647 -1.24 -22.60 1.78
C SER A 647 -1.52 -22.51 3.27
N ALA A 648 -0.53 -22.01 3.99
CA ALA A 648 -0.63 -21.70 5.42
C ALA A 648 0.05 -20.38 5.70
N SER A 649 -0.52 -19.57 6.59
CA SER A 649 0.11 -18.35 7.04
C SER A 649 0.00 -18.16 8.55
N LEU A 650 1.03 -17.54 9.15
CA LEU A 650 1.08 -17.13 10.55
C LEU A 650 1.48 -15.66 10.59
N GLY A 651 0.75 -14.85 11.34
CA GLY A 651 0.99 -13.42 11.47
C GLY A 651 0.95 -12.98 12.93
N TYR A 652 1.88 -12.13 13.32
CA TYR A 652 1.89 -11.46 14.62
C TYR A 652 1.97 -9.94 14.39
N ASN A 653 1.08 -9.20 15.02
CA ASN A 653 1.05 -7.74 14.99
C ASN A 653 1.20 -7.18 16.39
N TYR A 654 2.14 -6.25 16.55
CA TYR A 654 2.34 -5.45 17.76
C TYR A 654 2.08 -3.98 17.48
N LYS A 655 1.31 -3.32 18.35
CA LYS A 655 1.06 -1.88 18.28
C LYS A 655 1.07 -1.24 19.68
N ASN A 656 1.83 -0.18 19.83
CA ASN A 656 1.84 0.64 21.04
C ASN A 656 1.71 2.11 20.65
N LEU A 657 0.48 2.63 20.73
CA LEU A 657 0.14 3.99 20.28
C LEU A 657 0.84 5.06 21.13
N ILE A 658 0.96 4.82 22.46
CA ILE A 658 1.62 5.79 23.39
C ILE A 658 3.08 5.98 23.02
N LYS A 659 3.77 4.91 22.65
CA LYS A 659 5.18 4.93 22.25
C LYS A 659 5.37 5.08 20.74
N ALA A 660 4.26 5.21 19.96
CA ALA A 660 4.24 5.23 18.50
C ALA A 660 5.13 4.12 17.89
N ASN A 661 4.95 2.89 18.39
CA ASN A 661 5.77 1.73 18.03
C ASN A 661 4.87 0.63 17.45
N PHE A 662 5.21 0.19 16.24
CA PHE A 662 4.47 -0.83 15.48
C PHE A 662 5.44 -1.87 14.96
N ALA A 663 5.02 -3.13 14.99
CA ALA A 663 5.76 -4.24 14.37
C ALA A 663 4.81 -5.28 13.84
N ASN A 664 5.19 -5.93 12.75
CA ASN A 664 4.49 -7.08 12.20
C ASN A 664 5.50 -8.16 11.80
N LEU A 665 5.14 -9.41 11.99
CA LEU A 665 5.89 -10.58 11.54
C LEU A 665 4.92 -11.49 10.82
N ARG A 666 5.27 -11.95 9.61
CA ARG A 666 4.43 -12.84 8.81
C ARG A 666 5.25 -13.95 8.22
N TYR A 667 4.73 -15.16 8.35
CA TYR A 667 5.21 -16.33 7.64
C TYR A 667 4.11 -16.83 6.71
N HIS A 668 4.49 -17.17 5.48
CA HIS A 668 3.60 -17.74 4.47
C HIS A 668 4.25 -18.94 3.81
N PHE A 669 3.53 -20.05 3.79
CA PHE A 669 3.88 -21.27 3.08
C PHE A 669 2.90 -21.51 1.94
N ASN A 670 3.41 -21.93 0.78
CA ASN A 670 2.61 -22.35 -0.35
C ASN A 670 3.20 -23.63 -0.97
N ASP A 671 2.33 -24.59 -1.32
CA ASP A 671 2.65 -25.83 -2.01
C ASP A 671 1.67 -26.00 -3.17
N SER A 672 2.17 -25.94 -4.40
CA SER A 672 1.43 -26.02 -5.64
C SER A 672 1.83 -27.28 -6.40
N PHE A 673 0.88 -28.15 -6.64
CA PHE A 673 1.02 -29.35 -7.46
C PHE A 673 0.24 -29.19 -8.76
N ARG A 674 0.84 -29.55 -9.88
CA ARG A 674 0.22 -29.55 -11.22
C ARG A 674 0.33 -30.95 -11.82
N ASP A 675 -0.71 -31.38 -12.53
CA ASP A 675 -0.69 -32.63 -13.30
C ASP A 675 -0.09 -32.47 -14.71
N TYR A 676 0.59 -31.37 -14.95
CA TYR A 676 1.25 -31.03 -16.19
C TYR A 676 2.54 -30.28 -15.93
N MET A 677 3.40 -30.17 -16.95
CA MET A 677 4.60 -29.37 -16.94
C MET A 677 4.75 -28.61 -18.26
N PHE A 678 5.26 -27.39 -18.19
CA PHE A 678 5.69 -26.67 -19.38
C PHE A 678 7.08 -27.18 -19.78
N SER A 679 7.22 -27.61 -21.01
CA SER A 679 8.49 -27.98 -21.64
C SER A 679 8.96 -26.82 -22.50
N SER A 680 10.10 -26.24 -22.16
CA SER A 680 10.75 -25.20 -22.96
C SER A 680 11.92 -25.81 -23.71
N ASN A 681 11.87 -25.73 -25.04
CA ASN A 681 12.99 -26.12 -25.91
C ASN A 681 13.65 -24.83 -26.41
N ILE A 682 14.93 -24.66 -26.12
CA ILE A 682 15.76 -23.53 -26.54
C ILE A 682 16.79 -24.03 -27.52
N ASP A 683 16.80 -23.50 -28.75
CA ASP A 683 17.78 -23.84 -29.78
C ASP A 683 19.09 -23.03 -29.62
N GLU A 684 20.07 -23.32 -30.45
CA GLU A 684 21.39 -22.68 -30.45
C GLU A 684 21.34 -21.16 -30.68
N LEU A 685 20.29 -20.66 -31.31
CA LEU A 685 20.03 -19.23 -31.53
C LEU A 685 19.27 -18.58 -30.35
N GLY A 686 18.94 -19.34 -29.30
CA GLY A 686 18.16 -18.88 -28.18
C GLY A 686 16.67 -18.66 -28.51
N ARG A 687 16.15 -19.24 -29.60
CA ARG A 687 14.71 -19.25 -29.90
C ARG A 687 14.04 -20.29 -29.00
N SER A 688 12.90 -19.93 -28.42
CA SER A 688 12.19 -20.77 -27.45
C SER A 688 10.87 -21.27 -28.00
N THR A 689 10.66 -22.57 -27.93
CA THR A 689 9.36 -23.20 -28.17
C THR A 689 8.84 -23.79 -26.87
N THR A 690 7.69 -23.37 -26.42
CA THR A 690 7.06 -23.86 -25.18
C THR A 690 5.84 -24.70 -25.52
N THR A 691 5.82 -25.91 -24.98
CA THR A 691 4.69 -26.85 -25.09
C THR A 691 4.29 -27.36 -23.70
N ILE A 692 3.15 -28.05 -23.60
CA ILE A 692 2.75 -28.73 -22.37
C ILE A 692 3.01 -30.24 -22.53
N VAL A 693 3.53 -30.86 -21.49
CA VAL A 693 3.74 -32.31 -21.41
C VAL A 693 2.96 -32.89 -20.24
N ASP A 694 2.62 -34.19 -20.39
CA ASP A 694 1.90 -34.97 -19.39
C ASP A 694 2.84 -35.45 -18.27
N GLN A 695 3.39 -34.52 -17.53
CA GLN A 695 4.30 -34.77 -16.43
C GLN A 695 3.96 -33.90 -15.23
N ASN A 696 3.90 -34.52 -14.06
CA ASN A 696 3.62 -33.81 -12.83
C ASN A 696 4.72 -32.81 -12.49
N SER A 697 4.33 -31.64 -11.99
CA SER A 697 5.26 -30.64 -11.45
C SER A 697 4.83 -30.12 -10.09
N ARG A 698 5.79 -29.71 -9.28
CA ARG A 698 5.54 -29.17 -7.95
C ARG A 698 6.38 -27.92 -7.68
N SER A 699 5.76 -26.95 -7.03
CA SER A 699 6.44 -25.74 -6.54
C SER A 699 6.09 -25.52 -5.07
N LYS A 700 7.12 -25.39 -4.24
CA LYS A 700 6.99 -25.06 -2.81
C LYS A 700 7.70 -23.76 -2.51
N SER A 701 7.09 -22.91 -1.70
CA SER A 701 7.70 -21.66 -1.26
C SER A 701 7.39 -21.35 0.20
N HIS A 702 8.37 -20.73 0.86
CA HIS A 702 8.30 -20.22 2.23
C HIS A 702 8.75 -18.77 2.21
N ASN A 703 7.96 -17.88 2.80
CA ASN A 703 8.25 -16.47 2.89
C ASN A 703 8.07 -16.00 4.33
N LEU A 704 9.11 -15.40 4.89
CA LEU A 704 9.08 -14.76 6.20
C LEU A 704 9.35 -13.27 6.02
N SER A 705 8.46 -12.42 6.52
CA SER A 705 8.61 -10.97 6.45
C SER A 705 8.43 -10.33 7.82
N PHE A 706 9.24 -9.34 8.09
CA PHE A 706 9.18 -8.48 9.27
C PHE A 706 9.07 -7.03 8.82
N GLY A 707 8.16 -6.26 9.45
CA GLY A 707 8.06 -4.81 9.31
C GLY A 707 7.99 -4.18 10.69
N GLY A 708 8.74 -3.11 10.90
CA GLY A 708 8.75 -2.37 12.16
C GLY A 708 8.88 -0.87 11.94
N SER A 709 8.22 -0.07 12.78
CA SER A 709 8.35 1.39 12.75
C SER A 709 8.19 1.99 14.13
N ARG A 710 8.97 3.05 14.41
CA ARG A 710 8.91 3.79 15.67
C ARG A 710 9.15 5.28 15.46
N PHE A 711 8.33 6.09 16.09
CA PHE A 711 8.53 7.53 16.18
C PHE A 711 9.18 7.91 17.52
N PHE A 712 10.37 8.52 17.44
CA PHE A 712 11.10 9.03 18.59
C PHE A 712 10.78 10.51 18.77
N THR A 713 9.86 10.84 19.66
CA THR A 713 9.31 12.19 19.84
C THR A 713 10.38 13.22 20.25
N LYS A 714 11.35 12.85 21.12
CA LYS A 714 12.41 13.74 21.60
C LYS A 714 13.33 14.22 20.48
N ILE A 715 13.69 13.33 19.56
CA ILE A 715 14.59 13.62 18.44
C ILE A 715 13.83 13.76 17.11
N LYS A 716 12.49 13.82 17.15
CA LYS A 716 11.60 13.96 15.99
C LYS A 716 12.00 13.07 14.81
N THR A 717 12.38 11.82 15.10
CA THR A 717 12.89 10.86 14.13
C THR A 717 11.96 9.67 14.02
N ILE A 718 11.67 9.26 12.79
CA ILE A 718 10.95 8.01 12.48
C ILE A 718 11.99 7.02 11.98
N ALA A 719 12.04 5.83 12.60
CA ALA A 719 12.82 4.70 12.12
C ALA A 719 11.89 3.62 11.61
N LYS A 720 12.18 3.09 10.41
CA LYS A 720 11.48 1.94 9.82
C LYS A 720 12.50 0.86 9.47
N LEU A 721 12.13 -0.39 9.70
CA LEU A 721 12.93 -1.57 9.37
C LEU A 721 12.02 -2.61 8.72
N ASN A 722 12.38 -3.06 7.52
CA ASN A 722 11.71 -4.18 6.86
C ASN A 722 12.76 -5.25 6.55
N ALA A 723 12.42 -6.52 6.75
CA ALA A 723 13.26 -7.65 6.44
C ALA A 723 12.42 -8.77 5.80
N GLY A 724 13.01 -9.48 4.85
CA GLY A 724 12.38 -10.59 4.14
C GLY A 724 13.33 -11.75 3.93
N LEU A 725 12.83 -12.98 4.10
CA LEU A 725 13.50 -14.22 3.79
C LEU A 725 12.56 -15.06 2.94
N SER A 726 13.07 -15.63 1.85
CA SER A 726 12.31 -16.52 0.98
C SER A 726 13.10 -17.76 0.61
N TRP A 727 12.41 -18.89 0.50
CA TRP A 727 12.93 -20.16 0.00
C TRP A 727 11.91 -20.76 -0.94
N SER A 728 12.38 -21.26 -2.07
CA SER A 728 11.53 -21.93 -3.06
C SER A 728 12.24 -23.14 -3.69
N VAL A 729 11.43 -24.14 -4.05
CA VAL A 729 11.85 -25.27 -4.85
C VAL A 729 10.78 -25.47 -5.91
N THR A 730 11.17 -25.49 -7.19
CA THR A 730 10.26 -25.58 -8.33
C THR A 730 10.81 -26.56 -9.35
N ASP A 731 10.02 -27.53 -9.79
CA ASP A 731 10.35 -28.43 -10.88
C ASP A 731 10.25 -27.68 -12.22
N TYR A 732 11.19 -27.93 -13.14
CA TYR A 732 11.16 -27.40 -14.51
C TYR A 732 11.67 -28.43 -15.52
N LEU A 733 11.30 -28.23 -16.79
CA LEU A 733 11.69 -29.08 -17.92
C LEU A 733 12.28 -28.21 -19.03
N LEU A 734 13.54 -28.44 -19.36
CA LEU A 734 14.30 -27.67 -20.34
C LEU A 734 15.02 -28.62 -21.28
N ASN A 735 14.81 -28.48 -22.60
CA ASN A 735 15.42 -29.31 -23.64
C ASN A 735 15.32 -30.82 -23.34
N GLY A 736 14.12 -31.26 -22.85
CA GLY A 736 13.85 -32.65 -22.50
C GLY A 736 14.44 -33.12 -21.16
N SER A 737 15.24 -32.31 -20.49
CA SER A 737 15.84 -32.62 -19.19
C SER A 737 15.00 -32.01 -18.03
N MET A 738 14.59 -32.87 -17.10
CA MET A 738 13.84 -32.45 -15.90
C MET A 738 14.80 -32.18 -14.72
N ASP A 739 14.63 -31.03 -14.04
CA ASP A 739 15.47 -30.68 -12.91
C ASP A 739 14.70 -29.81 -11.90
N LYS A 740 15.35 -29.43 -10.79
CA LYS A 740 14.79 -28.58 -9.73
C LYS A 740 15.58 -27.32 -9.57
N GLN A 741 14.85 -26.20 -9.56
CA GLN A 741 15.42 -24.93 -9.13
C GLN A 741 15.25 -24.74 -7.63
N HIS A 742 16.33 -24.35 -6.96
CA HIS A 742 16.33 -23.91 -5.57
C HIS A 742 16.58 -22.41 -5.48
N GLY A 743 15.60 -21.65 -5.03
CA GLY A 743 15.70 -20.20 -4.83
C GLY A 743 15.83 -19.84 -3.35
N ARG A 744 16.74 -18.91 -3.01
CA ARG A 744 16.87 -18.33 -1.67
C ARG A 744 17.02 -16.81 -1.78
N GLY A 745 16.12 -16.06 -1.16
CA GLY A 745 16.12 -14.60 -1.14
C GLY A 745 16.25 -14.06 0.28
N GLN A 746 17.02 -12.98 0.41
CA GLN A 746 17.13 -12.19 1.65
C GLN A 746 17.04 -10.71 1.28
N SER A 747 16.28 -9.94 2.04
CA SER A 747 16.22 -8.49 1.87
C SER A 747 16.13 -7.80 3.22
N VAL A 748 16.82 -6.67 3.35
CA VAL A 748 16.73 -5.79 4.52
C VAL A 748 16.65 -4.36 4.03
N SER A 749 15.70 -3.59 4.54
CA SER A 749 15.56 -2.15 4.27
C SER A 749 15.44 -1.41 5.57
N MET A 750 16.29 -0.42 5.77
CA MET A 750 16.23 0.52 6.90
C MET A 750 15.99 1.94 6.38
N GLU A 751 15.08 2.65 6.99
CA GLU A 751 14.76 4.04 6.67
C GLU A 751 14.72 4.88 7.94
N LEU A 752 15.44 6.03 7.94
CA LEU A 752 15.47 7.01 9.01
C LEU A 752 15.01 8.36 8.45
N ILE A 753 13.93 8.91 8.99
CA ILE A 753 13.38 10.22 8.62
C ILE A 753 13.56 11.14 9.80
N ASN A 754 14.42 12.15 9.67
CA ASN A 754 14.79 13.06 10.78
C ASN A 754 14.32 14.50 10.53
N ASN A 755 13.73 15.11 11.56
CA ASN A 755 13.29 16.51 11.57
C ASN A 755 13.69 17.24 12.89
N LEU A 756 14.88 16.99 13.38
CA LEU A 756 15.36 17.57 14.64
C LEU A 756 15.68 19.05 14.52
N SER A 757 16.33 19.46 13.42
CA SER A 757 16.82 20.83 13.22
C SER A 757 15.85 21.68 12.42
N THR A 758 15.83 22.99 12.71
CA THR A 758 15.13 24.00 11.90
C THR A 758 15.90 24.40 10.65
N VAL A 759 17.20 24.05 10.61
CA VAL A 759 18.13 24.40 9.51
C VAL A 759 18.33 23.23 8.55
N VAL A 760 18.32 21.98 9.07
CA VAL A 760 18.58 20.78 8.28
C VAL A 760 17.59 19.69 8.65
N SER A 761 17.01 19.03 7.66
CA SER A 761 16.27 17.77 7.80
C SER A 761 16.78 16.76 6.78
N GLY A 762 16.56 15.48 7.01
CA GLY A 762 17.03 14.47 6.06
C GLY A 762 16.39 13.11 6.24
N ASP A 763 16.33 12.39 5.12
CA ASP A 763 15.85 11.01 5.06
C ASP A 763 17.02 10.15 4.56
N PHE A 764 17.32 9.08 5.27
CA PHE A 764 18.31 8.09 4.86
C PHE A 764 17.61 6.74 4.72
N LYS A 765 17.82 6.06 3.59
CA LYS A 765 17.32 4.73 3.35
C LYS A 765 18.43 3.85 2.78
N THR A 766 18.56 2.63 3.29
CA THR A 766 19.37 1.58 2.70
C THR A 766 18.55 0.34 2.41
N VAL A 767 18.87 -0.32 1.30
CA VAL A 767 18.21 -1.56 0.87
C VAL A 767 19.29 -2.56 0.47
N TYR A 768 19.40 -3.63 1.25
CA TYR A 768 20.24 -4.78 0.96
C TYR A 768 19.40 -5.91 0.39
N GLY A 769 19.88 -6.56 -0.67
CA GLY A 769 19.26 -7.75 -1.24
C GLY A 769 20.30 -8.80 -1.64
N ARG A 770 19.95 -10.06 -1.37
CA ARG A 770 20.71 -11.23 -1.77
C ARG A 770 19.76 -12.27 -2.35
N GLN A 771 19.98 -12.65 -3.61
CA GLN A 771 19.25 -13.70 -4.30
C GLN A 771 20.23 -14.78 -4.74
N ARG A 772 19.96 -16.02 -4.34
CA ARG A 772 20.74 -17.20 -4.74
C ARG A 772 19.80 -18.18 -5.41
N ASN A 773 20.07 -18.50 -6.66
CA ASN A 773 19.38 -19.52 -7.44
C ASN A 773 20.37 -20.64 -7.77
N ILE A 774 19.95 -21.88 -7.63
CA ILE A 774 20.73 -23.08 -7.98
C ILE A 774 19.84 -23.90 -8.91
N PHE A 775 20.36 -24.22 -10.08
CA PHE A 775 19.73 -25.06 -11.11
C PHE A 775 20.80 -25.82 -11.88
N SER A 776 20.54 -27.10 -12.18
CA SER A 776 21.44 -27.99 -12.92
C SER A 776 22.91 -27.88 -12.49
N SER A 777 23.25 -27.97 -11.22
CA SER A 777 24.60 -27.81 -10.68
C SER A 777 25.22 -26.38 -10.82
N GLN A 778 24.57 -25.43 -11.44
CA GLN A 778 25.00 -24.03 -11.55
C GLN A 778 24.44 -23.19 -10.42
N GLU A 779 25.27 -22.32 -9.85
CA GLU A 779 24.87 -21.38 -8.81
C GLU A 779 24.92 -19.95 -9.33
N GLN A 780 23.82 -19.24 -9.20
CA GLN A 780 23.69 -17.81 -9.50
C GLN A 780 23.49 -17.02 -8.22
N LEU A 781 24.42 -16.10 -7.94
CA LEU A 781 24.34 -15.22 -6.78
C LEU A 781 24.25 -13.76 -7.22
N THR A 782 23.13 -13.11 -6.90
CA THR A 782 22.96 -11.67 -7.09
C THR A 782 22.94 -10.98 -5.74
N LEU A 783 23.83 -10.03 -5.56
CA LEU A 783 23.93 -9.16 -4.39
C LEU A 783 23.72 -7.73 -4.84
N TYR A 784 22.94 -6.96 -4.10
CA TYR A 784 22.87 -5.51 -4.31
C TYR A 784 22.72 -4.77 -2.97
N ASN A 785 23.23 -3.56 -2.96
CA ASN A 785 23.11 -2.67 -1.80
C ASN A 785 22.91 -1.24 -2.30
N ASN A 786 21.75 -0.69 -2.01
CA ASN A 786 21.34 0.62 -2.49
C ASN A 786 21.24 1.58 -1.31
N TYR A 787 21.77 2.77 -1.46
CA TYR A 787 21.73 3.84 -0.46
C TYR A 787 21.06 5.06 -1.05
N TYR A 788 20.18 5.68 -0.27
CA TYR A 788 19.45 6.89 -0.64
C TYR A 788 19.58 7.90 0.48
N LEU A 789 20.03 9.09 0.16
CA LEU A 789 20.11 10.22 1.08
C LEU A 789 19.38 11.41 0.48
N ASN A 790 18.32 11.85 1.13
CA ASN A 790 17.63 13.10 0.82
C ASN A 790 17.96 14.09 1.93
N LEU A 791 18.74 15.12 1.64
CA LEU A 791 19.15 16.17 2.56
C LEU A 791 18.44 17.47 2.18
N VAL A 792 17.77 18.10 3.15
CA VAL A 792 17.11 19.38 2.98
C VAL A 792 17.73 20.40 3.89
N ILE A 793 18.27 21.45 3.31
CA ILE A 793 18.91 22.57 4.00
C ILE A 793 18.01 23.81 3.86
N TYR A 794 17.79 24.52 4.95
CA TYR A 794 17.03 25.76 5.01
C TYR A 794 17.98 26.94 5.31
N PRO A 795 18.64 27.51 4.28
CA PRO A 795 19.60 28.60 4.45
C PRO A 795 18.95 29.86 5.02
N ALA A 796 17.68 30.08 4.67
CA ALA A 796 16.83 31.15 5.18
C ALA A 796 15.35 30.70 5.16
N GLU A 797 14.45 31.50 5.74
CA GLU A 797 13.03 31.14 5.94
C GLU A 797 12.30 30.75 4.65
N LYS A 798 12.63 31.41 3.54
CA LYS A 798 11.95 31.21 2.23
C LYS A 798 12.75 30.34 1.25
N HIS A 799 13.94 29.91 1.65
CA HIS A 799 14.88 29.20 0.78
C HIS A 799 15.06 27.75 1.25
N ASN A 800 14.90 26.80 0.34
CA ASN A 800 15.14 25.38 0.59
C ASN A 800 16.08 24.86 -0.49
N LEU A 801 17.14 24.18 -0.06
CA LEU A 801 18.01 23.41 -0.94
C LEU A 801 17.81 21.92 -0.63
N ILE A 802 17.37 21.15 -1.61
CA ILE A 802 17.16 19.71 -1.51
C ILE A 802 18.24 19.04 -2.33
N ILE A 803 18.97 18.09 -1.73
CA ILE A 803 20.02 17.30 -2.36
C ILE A 803 19.60 15.83 -2.26
N ASN A 804 19.43 15.18 -3.40
CA ASN A 804 19.16 13.75 -3.46
C ASN A 804 20.41 13.04 -3.97
N HIS A 805 20.95 12.14 -3.16
CA HIS A 805 22.06 11.27 -3.51
C HIS A 805 21.59 9.83 -3.49
N SER A 806 21.96 9.05 -4.52
CA SER A 806 21.69 7.61 -4.58
C SER A 806 22.97 6.89 -5.02
N LEU A 807 23.27 5.79 -4.32
CA LEU A 807 24.36 4.89 -4.65
C LEU A 807 23.80 3.49 -4.84
N TYR A 808 24.11 2.88 -5.98
CA TYR A 808 23.74 1.51 -6.33
C TYR A 808 25.01 0.68 -6.45
N THR A 809 25.10 -0.39 -5.65
CA THR A 809 26.21 -1.32 -5.66
C THR A 809 25.71 -2.74 -5.91
N ASN A 810 26.50 -3.56 -6.57
CA ASN A 810 26.21 -4.98 -6.79
C ASN A 810 27.50 -5.82 -6.92
N ASN A 811 27.33 -7.15 -7.09
CA ASN A 811 28.44 -8.09 -7.20
C ASN A 811 28.84 -8.41 -8.66
N MET A 812 28.37 -7.65 -9.65
CA MET A 812 28.72 -7.90 -11.06
C MET A 812 30.16 -7.43 -11.36
N LYS A 813 30.96 -8.29 -12.00
CA LYS A 813 32.37 -7.96 -12.35
C LYS A 813 32.48 -6.82 -13.38
N SER A 814 31.48 -6.66 -14.22
CA SER A 814 31.41 -5.68 -15.32
C SER A 814 30.90 -4.31 -14.94
N GLN A 815 30.38 -4.14 -13.73
CA GLN A 815 29.74 -2.90 -13.31
C GLN A 815 30.51 -2.23 -12.18
N LYS A 816 30.83 -0.98 -12.36
CA LYS A 816 31.23 -0.07 -11.27
C LYS A 816 30.00 0.39 -10.50
N ASP A 817 30.19 0.70 -9.22
CA ASP A 817 29.18 1.36 -8.41
C ASP A 817 28.67 2.63 -9.10
N GLN A 818 27.36 2.85 -9.06
CA GLN A 818 26.72 3.98 -9.75
C GLN A 818 26.18 4.99 -8.75
N TYR A 819 26.64 6.23 -8.91
CA TYR A 819 26.28 7.38 -8.08
C TYR A 819 25.38 8.31 -8.86
N PHE A 820 24.26 8.70 -8.28
CA PHE A 820 23.39 9.74 -8.82
C PHE A 820 23.29 10.90 -7.84
N LEU A 821 23.32 12.09 -8.39
CA LEU A 821 23.18 13.32 -7.64
C LEU A 821 22.16 14.21 -8.33
N ASP A 822 21.15 14.65 -7.59
CA ASP A 822 20.14 15.61 -8.03
C ASP A 822 20.06 16.73 -7.01
N PHE A 823 19.67 17.92 -7.45
CA PHE A 823 19.37 19.01 -6.54
C PHE A 823 18.06 19.70 -6.92
N THR A 824 17.42 20.32 -5.93
CA THR A 824 16.31 21.25 -6.14
C THR A 824 16.49 22.43 -5.24
N TYR A 825 16.67 23.60 -5.81
CA TYR A 825 16.59 24.85 -5.08
C TYR A 825 15.18 25.40 -5.20
N ARG A 826 14.56 25.74 -4.06
CA ARG A 826 13.19 26.24 -3.97
C ARG A 826 13.15 27.57 -3.25
N TYR A 827 12.53 28.57 -3.89
CA TYR A 827 12.22 29.87 -3.33
C TYR A 827 10.72 30.01 -3.13
N ARG A 828 10.27 30.31 -1.89
CA ARG A 828 8.86 30.41 -1.52
C ARG A 828 8.38 31.87 -1.58
N LEU A 829 7.26 32.06 -2.29
CA LEU A 829 6.51 33.32 -2.38
C LEU A 829 5.20 33.14 -1.56
N ASP A 830 5.25 33.37 -0.25
CA ASP A 830 4.13 33.08 0.67
C ASP A 830 2.87 33.88 0.33
N LYS A 831 3.02 35.14 -0.10
CA LYS A 831 1.90 36.02 -0.48
C LYS A 831 1.07 35.42 -1.64
N TRP A 832 1.72 34.75 -2.56
CA TRP A 832 1.10 34.13 -3.74
C TRP A 832 0.88 32.62 -3.58
N LYS A 833 1.22 32.05 -2.43
CA LYS A 833 1.21 30.59 -2.17
C LYS A 833 1.95 29.80 -3.27
N THR A 834 3.02 30.35 -3.77
CA THR A 834 3.76 29.88 -4.95
C THR A 834 5.19 29.57 -4.54
N ASP A 835 5.70 28.47 -5.09
CA ASP A 835 7.11 28.10 -4.99
C ASP A 835 7.74 28.15 -6.39
N ILE A 836 8.91 28.80 -6.51
CA ILE A 836 9.74 28.75 -7.73
C ILE A 836 10.84 27.72 -7.46
N GLU A 837 11.00 26.76 -8.36
CA GLU A 837 11.99 25.68 -8.22
C GLU A 837 12.97 25.66 -9.39
N LEU A 838 14.25 25.55 -9.08
CA LEU A 838 15.30 25.17 -10.02
C LEU A 838 15.70 23.73 -9.71
N ILE A 839 15.51 22.84 -10.66
CA ILE A 839 15.72 21.40 -10.51
C ILE A 839 16.87 20.99 -11.43
N GLY A 840 17.88 20.31 -10.89
CA GLY A 840 18.94 19.67 -11.63
C GLY A 840 18.88 18.16 -11.39
N GLN A 841 18.75 17.39 -12.45
CA GLN A 841 18.66 15.94 -12.42
C GLN A 841 19.86 15.30 -13.10
N ASN A 842 20.30 14.13 -12.57
CA ASN A 842 21.44 13.37 -13.09
C ASN A 842 22.69 14.26 -13.32
N LEU A 843 23.08 15.04 -12.30
CA LEU A 843 24.17 16.03 -12.41
C LEU A 843 25.52 15.40 -12.82
N LEU A 844 25.74 14.13 -12.47
CA LEU A 844 26.93 13.37 -12.83
C LEU A 844 26.90 12.88 -14.28
N ASN A 845 25.76 13.08 -14.98
CA ASN A 845 25.55 12.73 -16.39
C ASN A 845 25.81 11.26 -16.69
N ASN A 846 25.34 10.36 -15.81
CA ASN A 846 25.40 8.94 -16.08
C ASN A 846 24.53 8.63 -17.31
N LYS A 847 25.11 7.92 -18.28
CA LYS A 847 24.44 7.60 -19.55
C LYS A 847 23.77 6.23 -19.54
N GLN A 848 24.27 5.32 -18.72
CA GLN A 848 23.83 3.92 -18.71
C GLN A 848 23.69 3.40 -17.30
N PHE A 849 22.81 2.41 -17.11
CA PHE A 849 22.64 1.62 -15.88
C PHE A 849 22.63 0.15 -16.24
N ILE A 850 23.39 -0.66 -15.50
CA ILE A 850 23.46 -2.11 -15.71
C ILE A 850 22.78 -2.82 -14.54
N GLN A 851 21.90 -3.76 -14.83
CA GLN A 851 21.32 -4.65 -13.83
C GLN A 851 21.35 -6.11 -14.31
N GLN A 852 21.32 -7.02 -13.35
CA GLN A 852 21.27 -8.45 -13.59
C GLN A 852 19.98 -9.04 -13.01
N PHE A 853 19.37 -9.92 -13.77
CA PHE A 853 18.22 -10.68 -13.36
C PHE A 853 18.46 -12.17 -13.67
N SER A 854 17.99 -13.05 -12.78
CA SER A 854 18.07 -14.50 -12.98
C SER A 854 16.70 -15.13 -12.73
N ASN A 855 16.27 -15.98 -13.64
CA ASN A 855 15.08 -16.82 -13.49
C ASN A 855 15.47 -18.32 -13.52
N ASN A 856 14.51 -19.21 -13.81
CA ASN A 856 14.68 -20.66 -13.74
C ASN A 856 15.72 -21.23 -14.72
N ILE A 857 15.92 -20.58 -15.84
CA ILE A 857 16.68 -21.15 -16.99
C ILE A 857 17.69 -20.16 -17.55
N GLU A 858 17.67 -18.91 -17.13
CA GLU A 858 18.49 -17.87 -17.77
C GLU A 858 19.04 -16.85 -16.77
N LEU A 859 20.19 -16.31 -17.11
CA LEU A 859 20.79 -15.13 -16.51
C LEU A 859 20.79 -14.02 -17.55
N ILE A 860 20.12 -12.92 -17.24
CA ILE A 860 20.01 -11.76 -18.12
C ILE A 860 20.77 -10.60 -17.50
N GLN A 861 21.74 -10.06 -18.22
CA GLN A 861 22.39 -8.80 -17.90
C GLN A 861 21.84 -7.73 -18.85
N SER A 862 21.21 -6.69 -18.31
CA SER A 862 20.61 -5.62 -19.10
C SER A 862 21.31 -4.29 -18.84
N THR A 863 21.66 -3.58 -19.90
CA THR A 863 22.18 -2.21 -19.90
C THR A 863 21.12 -1.27 -20.45
N PHE A 864 20.74 -0.27 -19.66
CA PHE A 864 19.72 0.72 -20.03
C PHE A 864 20.36 2.06 -20.35
N GLU A 865 19.89 2.71 -21.41
CA GLU A 865 20.17 4.12 -21.64
C GLU A 865 19.40 4.97 -20.62
N LEU A 866 20.10 5.94 -20.04
CA LEU A 866 19.57 6.87 -19.05
C LEU A 866 19.33 8.25 -19.67
N ARG A 867 18.38 8.97 -19.11
CA ARG A 867 18.17 10.38 -19.45
C ARG A 867 19.43 11.20 -19.13
N PRO A 868 19.85 12.11 -20.00
CA PRO A 868 21.03 12.95 -19.77
C PRO A 868 20.81 13.88 -18.56
N ARG A 869 21.84 14.63 -18.19
CA ARG A 869 21.74 15.72 -17.22
C ARG A 869 20.68 16.73 -17.71
N GLN A 870 19.80 17.16 -16.80
CA GLN A 870 18.66 18.02 -17.14
C GLN A 870 18.51 19.13 -16.12
N PHE A 871 18.12 20.31 -16.60
CA PHE A 871 17.77 21.46 -15.77
C PHE A 871 16.35 21.92 -16.08
N ILE A 872 15.54 22.10 -15.03
CA ILE A 872 14.14 22.48 -15.16
C ILE A 872 13.88 23.65 -14.20
N ILE A 873 13.26 24.70 -14.70
CA ILE A 873 12.68 25.77 -13.87
C ILE A 873 11.19 25.51 -13.80
N SER A 874 10.63 25.42 -12.59
CA SER A 874 9.20 25.21 -12.42
C SER A 874 8.59 26.16 -11.41
N THR A 875 7.35 26.50 -11.64
CA THR A 875 6.50 27.25 -10.72
C THR A 875 5.41 26.32 -10.23
N LYS A 876 5.33 26.16 -8.90
CA LYS A 876 4.27 25.40 -8.22
C LYS A 876 3.42 26.35 -7.40
N PHE A 877 2.11 26.31 -7.59
CA PHE A 877 1.19 27.18 -6.87
C PHE A 877 0.02 26.37 -6.27
N ARG A 878 -0.54 26.91 -5.19
CA ARG A 878 -1.71 26.34 -4.48
C ARG A 878 -2.82 27.36 -4.51
N PHE A 879 -4.01 26.94 -4.79
CA PHE A 879 -5.20 27.78 -4.87
C PHE A 879 -6.40 27.25 -4.08
#